data_8e6f5fc70ecc83a9945b0d37c0442822
#
_entry.id   8e6f5fc70ecc83a9945b0d37c0442822
#
_cell.length_a   1.000
_cell.length_b   1.000
_cell.length_c   1.000
_cell.angle_alpha   90.00
_cell.angle_beta   90.00
_cell.angle_gamma   90.00
#
_symmetry.space_group_name_H-M   'P 1'
#
loop_
_entity.id
_entity.type
_entity.pdbx_description
1 polymer ?
#
loop_
_entity_poly.entity_id
_entity_poly.type
_entity_poly.pdbx_seq_one_letter_code
_entity_poly.pdbx_strand_id
1 'polypeptide(L)'
;MFRNAVWLLLSVAACAAGARPADSFLVAERGRAPSCGIVVEAEGPSFEYAANEFAKYVEKMTGVVLPRAASSRTVVLRRRGTGVSGDAFTLKVEGDRLVISGGERGVIYGVYEVLERFGGCGFFSSWCEEIPGLERFEVPHGIDELHKPAIPLRESGWMDCTWRPQFQTKCRVNVRSWRPPVPEHGGTAFRFGAHWGFCHTFGKLLPVEEYFDAHPEYYSEVNGKRLRDATQLCLSNPDVLKIVTGKVLEIFRREPEADAVSVSQDDWFNYCTCEKCRAVDEAEGGPSGSMIRFVNAVAEAVDREFPGKIVETIAYQYTRKAPKVTKPRGNVMVMYCPMEIDVARPIYEGTDKQTVACCEEIDEWFKVTDRMFITTYDTNFTDTLSPFPNVEPLLKNLKYYADRGVYSVYAMAMNNGWHAEFAELKNYLVTRWMWNPNRDMNAEIDRFMKGYYGAAAPIVRKYYDALVYHQMKKGNPRFSVYESIGRVAEIYPPHFFIAAAKHFREAEALVRNDPVRLYNVKTTGLSVDYVLYSLNYHDVFFSPGDRRGDDVGRQAHARLVETFELAQASDDRYVAMCDGLQRSNGKRQAIIDAFKNGKVVVGDGSSVVLEESDFGYTGYSSMHTLVDDPKAHDGRSVKIGNEHYGWQSFFNLSRVAFRPGKKYRLSIRCRADLTGVDAPVLEPNIYDFGAKKYPAKVNLFGNRQIGAEYAWVEAFVFEPGPAQQLNFSIGWWDKKRWARNPAFTSIHIDCIRIEEVE
;
A
#
# COMPACT_ATOMS: atom_id res chain seq x y z
N MET A 1 45.46 -2.49 -31.44
CA MET A 1 46.52 -3.04 -30.58
C MET A 1 45.97 -3.10 -29.17
N PHE A 2 45.65 -4.29 -28.78
CA PHE A 2 45.05 -4.62 -27.46
C PHE A 2 46.14 -4.65 -26.39
N ARG A 3 45.84 -4.13 -25.20
CA ARG A 3 46.52 -4.55 -23.98
C ARG A 3 45.48 -4.68 -22.85
N ASN A 4 45.33 -5.94 -22.46
CA ASN A 4 44.56 -6.43 -21.32
C ASN A 4 45.03 -5.82 -20.01
N ALA A 5 44.08 -5.39 -19.19
CA ALA A 5 44.26 -5.29 -17.74
C ALA A 5 43.15 -6.11 -17.08
N VAL A 6 43.50 -7.33 -16.72
CA VAL A 6 42.70 -8.21 -15.84
C VAL A 6 42.92 -7.73 -14.43
N TRP A 7 41.86 -7.21 -13.78
CA TRP A 7 41.84 -7.02 -12.33
C TRP A 7 41.14 -8.22 -11.71
N LEU A 8 41.92 -9.00 -10.98
CA LEU A 8 41.52 -10.13 -10.15
C LEU A 8 40.58 -9.60 -9.04
N LEU A 9 39.34 -10.04 -9.08
CA LEU A 9 38.44 -10.01 -7.92
C LEU A 9 38.87 -11.17 -6.99
N LEU A 10 39.59 -10.83 -5.96
CA LEU A 10 39.82 -11.72 -4.82
C LEU A 10 38.59 -11.68 -3.91
N SER A 11 37.72 -12.65 -4.10
CA SER A 11 36.73 -13.06 -3.09
C SER A 11 37.49 -13.70 -1.92
N VAL A 12 37.69 -12.96 -0.85
CA VAL A 12 38.24 -13.50 0.38
C VAL A 12 37.12 -14.18 1.16
N ALA A 13 36.86 -15.42 0.85
CA ALA A 13 36.34 -16.38 1.81
C ALA A 13 37.53 -16.92 2.59
N ALA A 14 38.00 -16.21 3.58
CA ALA A 14 39.03 -16.67 4.48
C ALA A 14 38.41 -17.31 5.72
N CYS A 15 38.18 -18.62 5.67
CA CYS A 15 38.35 -19.43 6.87
C CYS A 15 39.85 -19.47 7.21
N ALA A 16 40.31 -18.49 7.95
CA ALA A 16 41.63 -18.54 8.58
C ALA A 16 41.44 -18.79 10.06
N ALA A 17 41.62 -20.05 10.46
CA ALA A 17 42.01 -20.35 11.82
C ALA A 17 43.42 -19.76 12.06
N GLY A 18 43.54 -18.79 12.99
CA GLY A 18 44.83 -18.38 13.53
C GLY A 18 45.32 -16.98 13.15
N ALA A 19 44.72 -15.94 13.69
CA ALA A 19 45.34 -14.77 14.28
C ALA A 19 44.24 -14.04 15.07
N ARG A 20 44.32 -14.01 16.38
CA ARG A 20 43.43 -13.21 17.20
C ARG A 20 43.59 -11.76 16.77
N PRO A 21 42.50 -11.03 16.40
CA PRO A 21 42.58 -9.59 16.42
C PRO A 21 42.78 -9.19 17.90
N ALA A 22 43.91 -8.66 18.23
CA ALA A 22 44.26 -8.27 19.60
C ALA A 22 43.43 -7.05 20.07
N ASP A 23 42.34 -6.69 19.36
CA ASP A 23 41.73 -5.37 19.50
C ASP A 23 40.19 -5.40 19.26
N SER A 24 39.48 -6.26 20.00
CA SER A 24 38.00 -6.29 19.95
C SER A 24 37.36 -6.31 21.34
N PHE A 25 36.25 -5.61 21.51
CA PHE A 25 35.38 -5.66 22.68
C PHE A 25 34.56 -6.95 22.66
N LEU A 26 34.89 -7.90 23.55
CA LEU A 26 34.15 -9.16 23.67
C LEU A 26 32.85 -8.95 24.41
N VAL A 27 31.70 -9.18 23.76
CA VAL A 27 30.36 -9.15 24.35
C VAL A 27 30.04 -10.49 25.04
N ALA A 28 30.22 -11.62 24.29
CA ALA A 28 29.92 -12.95 24.80
C ALA A 28 30.76 -14.03 24.08
N GLU A 29 31.03 -15.12 24.80
CA GLU A 29 31.69 -16.32 24.25
C GLU A 29 30.91 -17.56 24.71
N ARG A 30 30.51 -18.38 23.75
CA ARG A 30 29.71 -19.58 23.97
C ARG A 30 30.39 -20.53 24.96
N GLY A 31 29.62 -21.04 25.93
CA GLY A 31 30.13 -21.95 26.96
C GLY A 31 31.06 -21.33 28.00
N ARG A 32 31.21 -20.00 28.01
CA ARG A 32 31.91 -19.26 29.03
C ARG A 32 30.97 -18.49 29.93
N ALA A 33 31.38 -18.26 31.19
CA ALA A 33 30.67 -17.36 32.07
C ALA A 33 30.65 -15.94 31.48
N PRO A 34 29.60 -15.15 31.71
CA PRO A 34 29.49 -13.79 31.16
C PRO A 34 30.57 -12.89 31.74
N SER A 35 31.42 -12.32 30.87
CA SER A 35 32.43 -11.32 31.24
C SER A 35 31.96 -9.89 30.91
N CYS A 36 30.79 -9.77 30.24
CA CYS A 36 30.15 -8.51 29.87
C CYS A 36 28.82 -8.40 30.59
N GLY A 37 28.46 -7.19 31.04
CA GLY A 37 27.15 -6.88 31.58
C GLY A 37 26.49 -5.73 30.84
N ILE A 38 25.22 -5.45 31.14
CA ILE A 38 24.46 -4.34 30.56
C ILE A 38 24.10 -3.35 31.66
N VAL A 39 24.41 -2.08 31.42
CA VAL A 39 24.03 -0.97 32.31
C VAL A 39 23.20 0.05 31.53
N VAL A 40 22.07 0.44 32.08
CA VAL A 40 21.24 1.53 31.58
C VAL A 40 21.48 2.76 32.42
N GLU A 41 22.06 3.79 31.79
CA GLU A 41 22.36 5.08 32.44
C GLU A 41 21.28 6.14 32.12
N ALA A 42 20.03 5.70 31.84
CA ALA A 42 18.92 6.59 31.51
C ALA A 42 17.59 5.98 31.95
N GLU A 43 16.68 6.80 32.38
CA GLU A 43 15.30 6.39 32.68
C GLU A 43 14.45 6.39 31.42
N GLY A 44 13.48 5.47 31.34
CA GLY A 44 12.47 5.38 30.31
C GLY A 44 12.26 3.98 29.73
N PRO A 45 11.03 3.64 29.33
CA PRO A 45 10.67 2.28 28.88
C PRO A 45 11.44 1.83 27.63
N SER A 46 11.83 2.77 26.77
CA SER A 46 12.58 2.47 25.54
C SER A 46 14.03 2.05 25.81
N PHE A 47 14.66 2.57 26.89
CA PHE A 47 16.00 2.15 27.29
C PHE A 47 15.98 0.74 27.88
N GLU A 48 14.98 0.43 28.69
CA GLU A 48 14.80 -0.93 29.21
C GLU A 48 14.47 -1.92 28.07
N TYR A 49 13.61 -1.53 27.12
CA TYR A 49 13.34 -2.33 25.94
C TYR A 49 14.62 -2.60 25.13
N ALA A 50 15.43 -1.57 24.87
CA ALA A 50 16.70 -1.70 24.16
C ALA A 50 17.65 -2.68 24.83
N ALA A 51 17.79 -2.60 26.17
CA ALA A 51 18.63 -3.49 26.94
C ALA A 51 18.11 -4.95 26.93
N ASN A 52 16.80 -5.14 27.02
CA ASN A 52 16.18 -6.46 26.95
C ASN A 52 16.34 -7.08 25.56
N GLU A 53 16.16 -6.31 24.48
CA GLU A 53 16.40 -6.80 23.12
C GLU A 53 17.89 -7.16 22.92
N PHE A 54 18.82 -6.34 23.38
CA PHE A 54 20.24 -6.67 23.30
C PHE A 54 20.55 -7.98 24.02
N ALA A 55 20.14 -8.13 25.27
CA ALA A 55 20.36 -9.36 26.06
C ALA A 55 19.74 -10.61 25.38
N LYS A 56 18.48 -10.49 24.94
CA LYS A 56 17.73 -11.55 24.23
C LYS A 56 18.45 -12.06 22.98
N TYR A 57 18.95 -11.14 22.14
CA TYR A 57 19.65 -11.55 20.91
C TYR A 57 21.04 -12.08 21.16
N VAL A 58 21.77 -11.55 22.17
CA VAL A 58 23.06 -12.15 22.59
C VAL A 58 22.86 -13.56 23.10
N GLU A 59 21.85 -13.81 23.92
CA GLU A 59 21.51 -15.15 24.38
C GLU A 59 21.16 -16.08 23.22
N LYS A 60 20.33 -15.64 22.29
CA LYS A 60 19.97 -16.44 21.08
C LYS A 60 21.19 -16.78 20.22
N MET A 61 22.16 -15.85 20.07
CA MET A 61 23.36 -16.07 19.26
C MET A 61 24.36 -16.95 19.94
N THR A 62 24.61 -16.78 21.25
CA THR A 62 25.76 -17.38 21.96
C THR A 62 25.36 -18.35 23.06
N GLY A 63 24.12 -18.34 23.53
CA GLY A 63 23.67 -19.07 24.71
C GLY A 63 24.08 -18.41 26.03
N VAL A 64 24.67 -17.20 26.01
CA VAL A 64 25.14 -16.49 27.21
C VAL A 64 24.10 -15.48 27.65
N VAL A 65 23.66 -15.59 28.90
CA VAL A 65 22.78 -14.61 29.55
C VAL A 65 23.63 -13.50 30.16
N LEU A 66 23.46 -12.27 29.65
CA LEU A 66 24.19 -11.11 30.16
C LEU A 66 23.54 -10.55 31.44
N PRO A 67 24.32 -10.31 32.52
CA PRO A 67 23.78 -9.70 33.72
C PRO A 67 23.38 -8.23 33.50
N ARG A 68 22.32 -7.80 34.18
CA ARG A 68 21.84 -6.40 34.20
C ARG A 68 22.63 -5.59 35.26
N ALA A 69 23.95 -5.66 35.17
CA ALA A 69 24.89 -4.98 36.07
C ALA A 69 26.25 -4.78 35.40
N ALA A 70 27.06 -3.87 35.90
CA ALA A 70 28.41 -3.70 35.42
C ALA A 70 29.23 -4.99 35.66
N SER A 71 30.13 -5.28 34.73
CA SER A 71 31.04 -6.41 34.75
C SER A 71 32.44 -5.95 34.29
N SER A 72 33.40 -6.86 34.11
CA SER A 72 34.73 -6.52 33.60
C SER A 72 34.67 -5.80 32.24
N ARG A 73 33.65 -6.15 31.44
CA ARG A 73 33.22 -5.38 30.24
C ARG A 73 31.78 -4.97 30.41
N THR A 74 31.40 -3.83 29.86
CA THR A 74 30.03 -3.29 30.05
C THR A 74 29.49 -2.68 28.77
N VAL A 75 28.32 -3.12 28.34
CA VAL A 75 27.49 -2.40 27.36
C VAL A 75 26.69 -1.34 28.11
N VAL A 76 26.86 -0.10 27.73
CA VAL A 76 26.21 1.05 28.36
C VAL A 76 25.19 1.65 27.43
N LEU A 77 23.93 1.69 27.87
CA LEU A 77 22.87 2.41 27.20
C LEU A 77 22.67 3.76 27.88
N ARG A 78 22.90 4.83 27.11
CA ARG A 78 22.92 6.19 27.64
C ARG A 78 22.03 7.13 26.84
N ARG A 79 21.39 8.06 27.56
CA ARG A 79 20.68 9.17 26.90
C ARG A 79 21.70 10.16 26.34
N ARG A 80 21.56 10.46 25.04
CA ARG A 80 22.33 11.52 24.41
C ARG A 80 21.67 12.87 24.66
N GLY A 81 22.48 13.92 24.90
CA GLY A 81 22.00 15.28 25.07
C GLY A 81 21.21 15.82 23.85
N THR A 82 20.37 16.79 24.12
CA THR A 82 19.46 17.46 23.15
C THR A 82 20.20 18.16 22.01
N GLY A 83 19.63 18.16 20.82
CA GLY A 83 20.16 18.86 19.62
C GLY A 83 20.31 18.00 18.38
N VAL A 84 20.07 16.69 18.50
CA VAL A 84 19.97 15.77 17.37
C VAL A 84 18.60 15.11 17.44
N SER A 85 17.94 14.84 16.30
CA SER A 85 16.66 14.15 16.27
C SER A 85 16.70 12.93 17.20
N GLY A 86 15.60 12.63 17.89
CA GLY A 86 15.52 11.49 18.83
C GLY A 86 15.90 10.13 18.25
N ASP A 87 16.15 10.06 16.95
CA ASP A 87 16.52 8.88 16.17
C ASP A 87 18.03 8.68 16.01
N ALA A 88 18.83 9.75 16.11
CA ALA A 88 20.27 9.63 15.96
C ALA A 88 20.89 8.94 17.19
N PHE A 89 21.95 8.17 16.95
CA PHE A 89 22.72 7.51 18.01
C PHE A 89 24.21 7.52 17.72
N THR A 90 25.00 7.32 18.78
CA THR A 90 26.44 7.05 18.65
C THR A 90 26.76 5.66 19.12
N LEU A 91 27.69 5.04 18.42
CA LEU A 91 28.38 3.81 18.87
C LEU A 91 29.81 4.17 19.20
N LYS A 92 30.27 3.82 20.41
CA LYS A 92 31.63 4.06 20.79
C LYS A 92 32.18 2.93 21.66
N VAL A 93 33.38 2.47 21.37
CA VAL A 93 34.12 1.53 22.23
C VAL A 93 35.21 2.30 22.98
N GLU A 94 35.07 2.40 24.29
CA GLU A 94 35.97 3.12 25.20
C GLU A 94 36.54 2.15 26.22
N GLY A 95 37.76 1.59 25.96
CA GLY A 95 38.35 0.56 26.80
C GLY A 95 37.42 -0.64 26.94
N ASP A 96 37.05 -0.98 28.17
CA ASP A 96 36.12 -2.09 28.45
C ASP A 96 34.63 -1.71 28.40
N ARG A 97 34.26 -0.64 27.68
CA ARG A 97 32.89 -0.19 27.55
C ARG A 97 32.48 -0.06 26.08
N LEU A 98 31.37 -0.68 25.70
CA LEU A 98 30.64 -0.40 24.48
C LEU A 98 29.46 0.55 24.82
N VAL A 99 29.58 1.79 24.40
CA VAL A 99 28.61 2.84 24.73
C VAL A 99 27.69 3.08 23.55
N ILE A 100 26.39 2.86 23.72
CA ILE A 100 25.31 3.16 22.76
C ILE A 100 24.55 4.36 23.33
N SER A 101 24.70 5.53 22.69
CA SER A 101 24.02 6.74 23.16
C SER A 101 23.02 7.27 22.14
N GLY A 102 21.78 7.53 22.57
CA GLY A 102 20.72 8.03 21.70
C GLY A 102 19.57 8.69 22.47
N GLY A 103 18.58 9.18 21.73
CA GLY A 103 17.25 9.46 22.28
C GLY A 103 16.45 8.18 22.47
N GLU A 104 15.15 8.30 22.74
CA GLU A 104 14.25 7.16 23.00
C GLU A 104 14.28 6.11 21.88
N ARG A 105 14.23 6.56 20.62
CA ARG A 105 14.33 5.66 19.45
C ARG A 105 15.78 5.35 19.09
N GLY A 106 16.66 6.37 19.18
CA GLY A 106 18.06 6.24 18.79
C GLY A 106 18.80 5.15 19.54
N VAL A 107 18.57 4.97 20.85
CA VAL A 107 19.19 3.90 21.63
C VAL A 107 18.77 2.52 21.14
N ILE A 108 17.50 2.33 20.78
CA ILE A 108 16.97 1.07 20.23
C ILE A 108 17.60 0.79 18.85
N TYR A 109 17.66 1.82 17.99
CA TYR A 109 18.30 1.70 16.67
C TYR A 109 19.79 1.39 16.77
N GLY A 110 20.47 1.95 17.75
CA GLY A 110 21.88 1.63 18.03
C GLY A 110 22.08 0.18 18.46
N VAL A 111 21.18 -0.36 19.29
CA VAL A 111 21.18 -1.79 19.64
C VAL A 111 21.01 -2.65 18.40
N TYR A 112 20.01 -2.37 17.56
CA TYR A 112 19.81 -3.15 16.33
C TYR A 112 20.97 -2.98 15.33
N GLU A 113 21.63 -1.80 15.27
CA GLU A 113 22.83 -1.62 14.45
C GLU A 113 23.95 -2.56 14.90
N VAL A 114 24.21 -2.66 16.21
CA VAL A 114 25.22 -3.58 16.75
C VAL A 114 24.89 -5.04 16.46
N LEU A 115 23.62 -5.43 16.63
CA LEU A 115 23.16 -6.80 16.36
C LEU A 115 23.22 -7.15 14.88
N GLU A 116 22.85 -6.24 13.98
CA GLU A 116 22.89 -6.46 12.52
C GLU A 116 24.34 -6.49 12.00
N ARG A 117 25.14 -5.48 12.38
CA ARG A 117 26.46 -5.25 11.79
C ARG A 117 27.52 -6.21 12.31
N PHE A 118 27.51 -6.46 13.61
CA PHE A 118 28.54 -7.29 14.29
C PHE A 118 28.02 -8.67 14.67
N GLY A 119 26.74 -8.80 14.99
CA GLY A 119 26.08 -10.07 15.28
C GLY A 119 25.61 -10.81 14.06
N GLY A 120 25.52 -10.16 12.88
CA GLY A 120 25.00 -10.76 11.64
C GLY A 120 23.49 -11.00 11.64
N CYS A 121 22.76 -10.48 12.65
CA CYS A 121 21.31 -10.63 12.69
C CYS A 121 20.63 -10.02 11.45
N GLY A 122 19.55 -10.64 10.96
CA GLY A 122 18.72 -10.15 9.89
C GLY A 122 17.25 -10.06 10.33
N PHE A 123 16.60 -8.92 10.05
CA PHE A 123 15.19 -8.69 10.38
C PHE A 123 14.44 -8.43 9.07
N PHE A 124 13.76 -9.45 8.52
CA PHE A 124 13.19 -9.39 7.17
C PHE A 124 11.67 -9.17 7.18
N SER A 125 11.00 -9.70 8.20
CA SER A 125 9.59 -9.44 8.50
C SER A 125 9.36 -9.66 10.00
N SER A 126 8.14 -9.37 10.50
CA SER A 126 7.82 -9.60 11.91
C SER A 126 7.84 -11.08 12.32
N TRP A 127 7.79 -11.99 11.36
CA TRP A 127 7.82 -13.44 11.56
C TRP A 127 9.07 -14.13 11.06
N CYS A 128 9.97 -13.40 10.37
CA CYS A 128 11.17 -13.98 9.77
C CYS A 128 12.42 -13.19 10.17
N GLU A 129 13.23 -13.79 11.02
CA GLU A 129 14.50 -13.27 11.50
C GLU A 129 15.60 -14.30 11.20
N GLU A 130 16.80 -13.82 10.89
CA GLU A 130 18.02 -14.63 10.86
C GLU A 130 18.86 -14.30 12.09
N ILE A 131 19.15 -15.29 12.91
CA ILE A 131 19.97 -15.12 14.12
C ILE A 131 21.10 -16.15 14.05
N PRO A 132 22.31 -15.71 13.69
CA PRO A 132 23.45 -16.63 13.59
C PRO A 132 23.83 -17.21 14.96
N GLY A 133 24.17 -18.50 14.97
CA GLY A 133 24.86 -19.09 16.12
C GLY A 133 26.32 -18.67 16.10
N LEU A 134 26.78 -17.96 17.15
CA LEU A 134 28.14 -17.47 17.24
C LEU A 134 28.89 -18.15 18.38
N GLU A 135 30.15 -18.52 18.12
CA GLU A 135 31.08 -18.92 19.18
C GLU A 135 31.54 -17.72 19.99
N ARG A 136 31.73 -16.56 19.32
CA ARG A 136 32.12 -15.28 19.95
C ARG A 136 31.35 -14.15 19.30
N PHE A 137 30.80 -13.28 20.13
CA PHE A 137 30.22 -12.03 19.70
C PHE A 137 31.12 -10.88 20.12
N GLU A 138 31.68 -10.19 19.14
CA GLU A 138 32.69 -9.14 19.35
C GLU A 138 32.38 -7.90 18.55
N VAL A 139 32.77 -6.74 19.09
CA VAL A 139 32.68 -5.43 18.44
C VAL A 139 34.10 -4.85 18.32
N PRO A 140 34.55 -4.42 17.13
CA PRO A 140 35.92 -3.89 16.96
C PRO A 140 36.17 -2.68 17.88
N HIS A 141 37.40 -2.61 18.42
CA HIS A 141 37.87 -1.37 19.06
C HIS A 141 38.03 -0.25 18.02
N GLY A 142 38.08 1.00 18.49
CA GLY A 142 38.24 2.17 17.61
C GLY A 142 36.96 2.68 16.97
N ILE A 143 35.82 2.06 17.27
CA ILE A 143 34.51 2.58 16.83
C ILE A 143 34.22 3.84 17.62
N ASP A 144 33.99 4.96 16.92
CA ASP A 144 33.45 6.22 17.41
C ASP A 144 32.64 6.88 16.29
N GLU A 145 31.37 6.49 16.19
CA GLU A 145 30.52 6.78 15.02
C GLU A 145 29.22 7.45 15.44
N LEU A 146 28.80 8.46 14.66
CA LEU A 146 27.48 9.05 14.72
C LEU A 146 26.63 8.53 13.58
N HIS A 147 25.51 7.93 13.92
CA HIS A 147 24.49 7.48 12.98
C HIS A 147 23.26 8.38 13.02
N LYS A 148 22.79 8.82 11.86
CA LYS A 148 21.58 9.63 11.71
C LYS A 148 20.85 9.25 10.43
N PRO A 149 19.50 9.34 10.40
CA PRO A 149 18.74 9.05 9.18
C PRO A 149 19.01 10.11 8.12
N ALA A 150 18.98 9.69 6.85
CA ALA A 150 19.00 10.61 5.72
C ALA A 150 17.66 11.36 5.58
N ILE A 151 16.55 10.68 5.86
CA ILE A 151 15.20 11.25 5.88
C ILE A 151 14.72 11.37 7.32
N PRO A 152 14.46 12.58 7.85
CA PRO A 152 14.12 12.79 9.25
C PRO A 152 12.85 12.08 9.71
N LEU A 153 11.74 12.21 8.95
CA LEU A 153 10.46 11.58 9.26
C LEU A 153 10.16 10.49 8.23
N ARG A 154 9.92 9.29 8.72
CA ARG A 154 9.79 8.08 7.92
C ARG A 154 8.58 7.29 8.34
N GLU A 155 7.61 7.14 7.43
CA GLU A 155 6.43 6.33 7.64
C GLU A 155 6.31 5.28 6.55
N SER A 156 5.93 4.05 6.92
CA SER A 156 5.69 2.95 6.00
C SER A 156 4.22 2.55 6.05
N GLY A 157 3.57 2.52 4.88
CA GLY A 157 2.22 1.98 4.68
C GLY A 157 2.16 0.47 4.45
N TRP A 158 3.29 -0.24 4.51
CA TRP A 158 3.29 -1.69 4.44
C TRP A 158 2.73 -2.29 5.73
N MET A 159 1.84 -3.29 5.61
CA MET A 159 1.09 -3.88 6.72
C MET A 159 1.96 -4.29 7.89
N ASP A 160 3.09 -4.93 7.63
CA ASP A 160 3.97 -5.45 8.67
C ASP A 160 4.55 -4.32 9.53
N CYS A 161 4.96 -3.21 8.92
CA CYS A 161 5.37 -2.01 9.68
C CYS A 161 4.22 -1.33 10.39
N THR A 162 3.07 -1.21 9.71
CA THR A 162 1.90 -0.47 10.25
C THR A 162 1.31 -1.15 11.48
N TRP A 163 1.21 -2.49 11.47
CA TRP A 163 0.51 -3.24 12.52
C TRP A 163 1.43 -3.86 13.57
N ARG A 164 2.73 -4.01 13.30
CA ARG A 164 3.69 -4.65 14.20
C ARG A 164 4.71 -3.63 14.71
N PRO A 165 4.44 -2.92 15.83
CA PRO A 165 5.29 -1.84 16.31
C PRO A 165 6.72 -2.29 16.65
N GLN A 166 6.92 -3.53 17.10
CA GLN A 166 8.25 -4.10 17.31
C GLN A 166 9.03 -4.21 15.99
N PHE A 167 8.39 -4.67 14.93
CA PHE A 167 9.02 -4.76 13.61
C PHE A 167 9.27 -3.38 13.01
N GLN A 168 8.33 -2.45 13.17
CA GLN A 168 8.52 -1.05 12.79
C GLN A 168 9.80 -0.46 13.37
N THR A 169 10.08 -0.76 14.65
CA THR A 169 11.29 -0.30 15.34
C THR A 169 12.56 -0.89 14.72
N LYS A 170 12.55 -2.18 14.36
CA LYS A 170 13.65 -2.85 13.63
C LYS A 170 13.87 -2.25 12.25
N CYS A 171 12.80 -1.80 11.57
CA CYS A 171 12.85 -1.07 10.31
C CYS A 171 13.29 0.39 10.45
N ARG A 172 13.48 0.92 11.67
CA ARG A 172 13.81 2.32 11.97
C ARG A 172 12.81 3.33 11.41
N VAL A 173 11.54 2.93 11.28
CA VAL A 173 10.42 3.79 10.95
C VAL A 173 9.95 4.50 12.21
N ASN A 174 9.74 5.82 12.14
CA ASN A 174 9.58 6.66 13.33
C ASN A 174 8.25 7.44 13.39
N VAL A 175 7.40 7.35 12.36
CA VAL A 175 6.08 7.99 12.32
C VAL A 175 4.98 6.92 12.27
N ARG A 176 3.86 7.20 12.95
CA ARG A 176 2.67 6.33 13.04
C ARG A 176 1.42 7.19 13.00
N SER A 177 1.11 7.77 11.84
CA SER A 177 -0.02 8.71 11.69
C SER A 177 -1.39 8.10 11.99
N TRP A 178 -1.56 6.80 11.71
CA TRP A 178 -2.84 6.09 11.80
C TRP A 178 -2.95 5.15 13.02
N ARG A 179 -1.95 5.14 13.90
CA ARG A 179 -1.86 4.22 15.03
C ARG A 179 -1.32 4.94 16.27
N PRO A 180 -1.76 4.55 17.45
CA PRO A 180 -1.21 5.14 18.68
C PRO A 180 0.28 4.88 18.80
N PRO A 181 1.06 5.82 19.38
CA PRO A 181 2.45 5.61 19.68
C PRO A 181 2.61 4.55 20.78
N VAL A 182 3.73 3.83 20.72
CA VAL A 182 4.10 2.80 21.72
C VAL A 182 5.34 3.28 22.47
N PRO A 183 5.21 3.76 23.72
CA PRO A 183 6.30 4.40 24.46
C PRO A 183 7.54 3.50 24.64
N GLU A 184 7.36 2.20 24.88
CA GLU A 184 8.46 1.24 25.01
C GLU A 184 9.29 1.10 23.72
N HIS A 185 8.69 1.38 22.56
CA HIS A 185 9.35 1.37 21.25
C HIS A 185 9.86 2.77 20.85
N GLY A 186 9.94 3.71 21.79
CA GLY A 186 10.40 5.08 21.57
C GLY A 186 9.31 6.04 21.05
N GLY A 187 8.04 5.65 21.06
CA GLY A 187 6.92 6.48 20.69
C GLY A 187 6.86 6.79 19.19
N THR A 188 6.44 8.03 18.85
CA THR A 188 6.46 8.55 17.47
C THR A 188 7.31 9.82 17.41
N ALA A 189 7.98 10.06 16.28
CA ALA A 189 8.76 11.26 16.05
C ALA A 189 7.91 12.48 15.69
N PHE A 190 6.69 12.21 15.18
CA PHE A 190 5.79 13.23 14.70
C PHE A 190 4.34 12.74 14.83
N ARG A 191 3.45 13.63 15.24
CA ARG A 191 2.04 13.31 15.44
C ARG A 191 1.13 14.31 14.76
N PHE A 192 0.22 13.81 13.94
CA PHE A 192 -0.88 14.60 13.41
C PHE A 192 -2.01 14.68 14.43
N GLY A 193 -2.55 15.89 14.63
CA GLY A 193 -3.75 16.13 15.40
C GLY A 193 -5.00 15.70 14.64
N ALA A 194 -6.06 15.45 15.39
CA ALA A 194 -7.26 14.75 14.95
C ALA A 194 -6.92 13.37 14.36
N HIS A 195 -7.64 12.37 14.75
CA HIS A 195 -7.36 10.97 14.37
C HIS A 195 -7.47 10.64 12.87
N TRP A 196 -7.79 11.63 12.03
CA TRP A 196 -7.82 11.46 10.57
C TRP A 196 -6.45 11.61 9.87
N GLY A 197 -5.35 11.91 10.62
CA GLY A 197 -3.97 11.98 10.10
C GLY A 197 -3.74 13.17 9.16
N PHE A 198 -3.04 12.92 8.06
CA PHE A 198 -2.78 13.88 6.98
C PHE A 198 -3.71 13.61 5.79
N CYS A 199 -3.84 14.60 4.89
CA CYS A 199 -4.61 14.66 3.64
C CYS A 199 -6.15 14.57 3.76
N HIS A 200 -6.84 15.16 2.78
CA HIS A 200 -8.28 15.12 2.57
C HIS A 200 -9.09 15.59 3.80
N THR A 201 -8.80 16.82 4.26
CA THR A 201 -9.35 17.34 5.52
C THR A 201 -10.36 18.47 5.36
N PHE A 202 -10.55 19.04 4.17
CA PHE A 202 -11.50 20.13 3.97
C PHE A 202 -12.92 19.76 4.39
N GLY A 203 -13.44 18.63 3.94
CA GLY A 203 -14.76 18.14 4.34
C GLY A 203 -14.88 17.78 5.81
N LYS A 204 -13.77 17.50 6.49
CA LYS A 204 -13.75 17.25 7.95
C LYS A 204 -13.69 18.54 8.75
N LEU A 205 -12.98 19.54 8.23
CA LEU A 205 -12.88 20.87 8.84
C LEU A 205 -14.14 21.72 8.62
N LEU A 206 -14.78 21.58 7.44
CA LEU A 206 -16.01 22.29 7.10
C LEU A 206 -16.99 21.35 6.40
N PRO A 207 -17.73 20.50 7.16
CA PRO A 207 -18.63 19.50 6.60
C PRO A 207 -19.75 20.13 5.77
N VAL A 208 -19.99 19.61 4.57
CA VAL A 208 -21.03 20.07 3.63
C VAL A 208 -22.42 19.98 4.28
N GLU A 209 -22.66 18.94 5.04
CA GLU A 209 -23.94 18.65 5.70
C GLU A 209 -24.32 19.73 6.73
N GLU A 210 -23.32 20.36 7.34
CA GLU A 210 -23.55 21.39 8.39
C GLU A 210 -23.71 22.78 7.83
N TYR A 211 -23.02 23.10 6.71
CA TYR A 211 -22.91 24.51 6.30
C TYR A 211 -23.51 24.82 4.94
N PHE A 212 -23.64 23.88 4.01
CA PHE A 212 -23.97 24.20 2.62
C PHE A 212 -25.32 24.82 2.42
N ASP A 213 -26.37 24.38 3.13
CA ASP A 213 -27.72 24.86 2.92
C ASP A 213 -27.88 26.34 3.35
N ALA A 214 -27.11 26.77 4.35
CA ALA A 214 -27.11 28.17 4.81
C ALA A 214 -26.04 29.02 4.10
N HIS A 215 -24.93 28.40 3.69
CA HIS A 215 -23.73 29.06 3.20
C HIS A 215 -23.10 28.31 1.99
N PRO A 216 -23.81 28.22 0.85
CA PRO A 216 -23.29 27.60 -0.34
C PRO A 216 -22.02 28.27 -0.88
N GLU A 217 -21.83 29.59 -0.58
CA GLU A 217 -20.65 30.37 -0.95
C GLU A 217 -19.33 29.90 -0.24
N TYR A 218 -19.43 29.07 0.77
CA TYR A 218 -18.25 28.48 1.42
C TYR A 218 -17.56 27.40 0.57
N TYR A 219 -18.30 26.85 -0.38
CA TYR A 219 -17.85 25.74 -1.23
C TYR A 219 -17.54 26.16 -2.64
N SER A 220 -16.90 25.29 -3.39
CA SER A 220 -16.44 25.58 -4.75
C SER A 220 -17.55 26.01 -5.68
N GLU A 221 -17.28 27.09 -6.40
CA GLU A 221 -18.04 27.47 -7.57
C GLU A 221 -17.35 26.94 -8.84
N VAL A 222 -18.07 26.13 -9.61
CA VAL A 222 -17.59 25.59 -10.88
C VAL A 222 -18.66 25.89 -11.95
N ASN A 223 -18.26 26.53 -13.03
CA ASN A 223 -19.16 26.96 -14.10
C ASN A 223 -20.35 27.80 -13.59
N GLY A 224 -20.10 28.70 -12.63
CA GLY A 224 -21.11 29.59 -12.03
C GLY A 224 -22.08 28.92 -11.07
N LYS A 225 -21.83 27.68 -10.64
CA LYS A 225 -22.67 26.95 -9.68
C LYS A 225 -21.86 26.53 -8.47
N ARG A 226 -22.41 26.77 -7.27
CA ARG A 226 -21.86 26.22 -6.02
C ARG A 226 -22.17 24.73 -5.93
N LEU A 227 -21.15 23.93 -5.66
CA LEU A 227 -21.24 22.46 -5.62
C LEU A 227 -21.47 21.99 -4.20
N ARG A 228 -22.48 21.12 -4.02
CA ARG A 228 -22.70 20.39 -2.77
C ARG A 228 -21.86 19.11 -2.72
N ASP A 229 -21.86 18.35 -3.81
CA ASP A 229 -21.21 17.04 -3.89
C ASP A 229 -19.85 17.16 -4.58
N ALA A 230 -18.91 16.32 -4.17
CA ALA A 230 -17.54 16.29 -4.71
C ALA A 230 -16.90 17.69 -4.78
N THR A 231 -17.11 18.50 -3.75
CA THR A 231 -16.73 19.92 -3.68
C THR A 231 -15.41 20.12 -2.95
N GLN A 232 -14.84 21.31 -3.12
CA GLN A 232 -13.74 21.84 -2.32
C GLN A 232 -14.21 23.09 -1.58
N LEU A 233 -13.35 23.73 -0.80
CA LEU A 233 -13.66 25.01 -0.15
C LEU A 233 -13.37 26.20 -1.06
N CYS A 234 -14.13 27.30 -0.88
CA CYS A 234 -13.83 28.59 -1.50
C CYS A 234 -12.74 29.30 -0.69
N LEU A 235 -11.47 29.16 -1.09
CA LEU A 235 -10.31 29.64 -0.33
C LEU A 235 -10.15 31.17 -0.28
N SER A 236 -10.91 31.90 -1.11
CA SER A 236 -11.00 33.37 -1.06
C SER A 236 -12.09 33.89 -0.14
N ASN A 237 -12.90 33.01 0.47
CA ASN A 237 -13.95 33.40 1.40
C ASN A 237 -13.37 33.61 2.82
N PRO A 238 -13.51 34.81 3.43
CA PRO A 238 -12.94 35.12 4.73
C PRO A 238 -13.61 34.33 5.89
N ASP A 239 -14.90 34.00 5.77
CA ASP A 239 -15.57 33.20 6.80
C ASP A 239 -15.07 31.76 6.81
N VAL A 240 -14.82 31.18 5.63
CA VAL A 240 -14.16 29.86 5.51
C VAL A 240 -12.81 29.86 6.21
N LEU A 241 -11.99 30.87 5.95
CA LEU A 241 -10.69 31.02 6.62
C LEU A 241 -10.85 31.10 8.14
N LYS A 242 -11.79 31.92 8.62
CA LYS A 242 -12.07 32.07 10.05
C LYS A 242 -12.49 30.75 10.71
N ILE A 243 -13.42 30.02 10.10
CA ILE A 243 -13.94 28.75 10.64
C ILE A 243 -12.83 27.70 10.67
N VAL A 244 -12.13 27.51 9.55
CA VAL A 244 -11.03 26.51 9.45
C VAL A 244 -9.94 26.84 10.46
N THR A 245 -9.52 28.11 10.56
CA THR A 245 -8.53 28.53 11.56
C THR A 245 -8.99 28.22 12.97
N GLY A 246 -10.24 28.54 13.31
CA GLY A 246 -10.81 28.25 14.62
C GLY A 246 -10.78 26.78 14.97
N LYS A 247 -11.16 25.92 14.03
CA LYS A 247 -11.13 24.44 14.21
C LYS A 247 -9.71 23.90 14.35
N VAL A 248 -8.74 24.40 13.59
CA VAL A 248 -7.33 24.00 13.71
C VAL A 248 -6.77 24.38 15.10
N LEU A 249 -7.03 25.58 15.56
CA LEU A 249 -6.61 26.02 16.91
C LEU A 249 -7.30 25.18 18.00
N GLU A 250 -8.57 24.83 17.84
CA GLU A 250 -9.30 23.96 18.76
C GLU A 250 -8.67 22.56 18.84
N ILE A 251 -8.25 21.99 17.70
CA ILE A 251 -7.55 20.70 17.67
C ILE A 251 -6.26 20.78 18.50
N PHE A 252 -5.42 21.80 18.33
CA PHE A 252 -4.18 21.96 19.10
C PHE A 252 -4.44 22.18 20.60
N ARG A 253 -5.53 22.88 20.98
CA ARG A 253 -5.92 23.02 22.40
C ARG A 253 -6.32 21.67 23.01
N ARG A 254 -7.05 20.86 22.25
CA ARG A 254 -7.51 19.54 22.71
C ARG A 254 -6.40 18.50 22.69
N GLU A 255 -5.48 18.61 21.74
CA GLU A 255 -4.39 17.66 21.50
C GLU A 255 -3.02 18.38 21.51
N PRO A 256 -2.56 18.85 22.67
CA PRO A 256 -1.32 19.64 22.78
C PRO A 256 -0.07 18.88 22.37
N GLU A 257 -0.12 17.55 22.38
CA GLU A 257 0.94 16.67 21.91
C GLU A 257 1.00 16.53 20.37
N ALA A 258 0.00 16.99 19.62
CA ALA A 258 0.05 17.01 18.16
C ALA A 258 1.13 17.99 17.68
N ASP A 259 1.95 17.56 16.70
CA ASP A 259 2.97 18.39 16.06
C ASP A 259 2.39 19.16 14.86
N ALA A 260 1.42 18.57 14.16
CA ALA A 260 0.80 19.17 12.99
C ALA A 260 -0.71 18.92 12.93
N VAL A 261 -1.41 19.80 12.22
CA VAL A 261 -2.78 19.58 11.74
C VAL A 261 -2.80 19.78 10.23
N SER A 262 -3.49 18.88 9.53
CA SER A 262 -3.65 18.97 8.08
C SER A 262 -4.80 19.92 7.70
N VAL A 263 -4.52 20.80 6.74
CA VAL A 263 -5.48 21.69 6.08
C VAL A 263 -5.33 21.47 4.58
N SER A 264 -6.01 20.49 4.04
CA SER A 264 -5.76 19.97 2.71
C SER A 264 -7.04 19.68 1.94
N GLN A 265 -6.96 19.81 0.62
CA GLN A 265 -8.04 19.51 -0.32
C GLN A 265 -8.50 18.05 -0.21
N ASP A 266 -9.79 17.83 -0.49
CA ASP A 266 -10.34 16.49 -0.65
C ASP A 266 -9.99 15.90 -2.02
N ASP A 267 -10.23 14.60 -2.22
CA ASP A 267 -9.85 13.88 -3.44
C ASP A 267 -10.78 14.16 -4.64
N TRP A 268 -10.97 15.45 -4.93
CA TRP A 268 -11.81 15.94 -6.01
C TRP A 268 -11.09 17.02 -6.83
N PHE A 269 -11.34 17.03 -8.16
CA PHE A 269 -10.81 18.06 -9.06
C PHE A 269 -11.58 19.40 -9.02
N ASN A 270 -12.75 19.45 -8.40
CA ASN A 270 -13.70 20.57 -8.45
C ASN A 270 -13.28 21.73 -7.53
N TYR A 271 -12.10 22.32 -7.73
CA TYR A 271 -11.67 23.52 -7.00
C TYR A 271 -12.49 24.76 -7.40
N CYS A 272 -12.53 25.77 -6.53
CA CYS A 272 -13.34 26.96 -6.72
C CYS A 272 -12.78 27.85 -7.85
N THR A 273 -13.61 28.14 -8.84
CA THR A 273 -13.33 29.04 -9.96
C THR A 273 -14.12 30.34 -9.91
N CYS A 274 -14.61 30.76 -8.73
CA CYS A 274 -15.24 32.06 -8.58
C CYS A 274 -14.26 33.18 -8.91
N GLU A 275 -14.75 34.37 -9.22
CA GLU A 275 -13.96 35.53 -9.65
C GLU A 275 -12.75 35.81 -8.73
N LYS A 276 -12.95 35.77 -7.40
CA LYS A 276 -11.89 36.03 -6.42
C LYS A 276 -10.83 34.93 -6.40
N CYS A 277 -11.22 33.66 -6.42
CA CYS A 277 -10.27 32.54 -6.48
C CYS A 277 -9.47 32.57 -7.78
N ARG A 278 -10.17 32.74 -8.92
CA ARG A 278 -9.52 32.84 -10.24
C ARG A 278 -8.49 33.96 -10.33
N ALA A 279 -8.82 35.15 -9.81
CA ALA A 279 -7.87 36.27 -9.80
C ALA A 279 -6.59 35.97 -9.02
N VAL A 280 -6.70 35.24 -7.90
CA VAL A 280 -5.54 34.78 -7.14
C VAL A 280 -4.76 33.72 -7.93
N ASP A 281 -5.44 32.73 -8.48
CA ASP A 281 -4.82 31.64 -9.22
C ASP A 281 -4.07 32.12 -10.46
N GLU A 282 -4.62 33.11 -11.19
CA GLU A 282 -3.95 33.76 -12.33
C GLU A 282 -2.69 34.50 -11.89
N ALA A 283 -2.73 35.24 -10.80
CA ALA A 283 -1.56 35.95 -10.26
C ALA A 283 -0.46 34.98 -9.79
N GLU A 284 -0.84 33.86 -9.19
CA GLU A 284 0.07 32.85 -8.63
C GLU A 284 0.52 31.78 -9.66
N GLY A 285 -0.11 31.76 -10.83
CA GLY A 285 0.17 30.77 -11.88
C GLY A 285 -0.49 29.42 -11.70
N GLY A 286 -1.46 29.31 -10.78
CA GLY A 286 -2.28 28.12 -10.53
C GLY A 286 -2.94 28.09 -9.16
N PRO A 287 -3.87 27.12 -8.94
CA PRO A 287 -4.65 27.00 -7.71
C PRO A 287 -3.84 26.71 -6.44
N SER A 288 -2.60 26.24 -6.58
CA SER A 288 -1.66 26.11 -5.45
C SER A 288 -1.41 27.44 -4.75
N GLY A 289 -1.48 28.55 -5.49
CA GLY A 289 -1.35 29.90 -4.91
C GLY A 289 -2.46 30.23 -3.93
N SER A 290 -3.71 30.01 -4.31
CA SER A 290 -4.87 30.14 -3.39
C SER A 290 -4.71 29.22 -2.19
N MET A 291 -4.26 27.97 -2.39
CA MET A 291 -4.02 27.03 -1.32
C MET A 291 -2.95 27.52 -0.34
N ILE A 292 -1.76 27.90 -0.82
CA ILE A 292 -0.66 28.34 0.05
C ILE A 292 -0.98 29.64 0.76
N ARG A 293 -1.67 30.60 0.12
CA ARG A 293 -2.15 31.83 0.80
C ARG A 293 -3.10 31.50 1.97
N PHE A 294 -4.06 30.61 1.73
CA PHE A 294 -5.02 30.19 2.75
C PHE A 294 -4.32 29.46 3.91
N VAL A 295 -3.49 28.47 3.60
CA VAL A 295 -2.76 27.70 4.59
C VAL A 295 -1.77 28.56 5.37
N ASN A 296 -1.09 29.53 4.71
CA ASN A 296 -0.22 30.49 5.39
C ASN A 296 -0.96 31.34 6.40
N ALA A 297 -2.19 31.77 6.11
CA ALA A 297 -3.01 32.54 7.06
C ALA A 297 -3.42 31.69 8.27
N VAL A 298 -3.79 30.42 8.08
CA VAL A 298 -4.02 29.48 9.18
C VAL A 298 -2.75 29.26 9.98
N ALA A 299 -1.62 29.00 9.31
CA ALA A 299 -0.32 28.75 9.94
C ALA A 299 0.19 29.96 10.74
N GLU A 300 -0.12 31.18 10.30
CA GLU A 300 0.18 32.39 11.05
C GLU A 300 -0.60 32.48 12.36
N ALA A 301 -1.87 32.12 12.35
CA ALA A 301 -2.69 32.08 13.56
C ALA A 301 -2.21 30.97 14.53
N VAL A 302 -1.83 29.81 13.97
CA VAL A 302 -1.25 28.71 14.74
C VAL A 302 0.07 29.13 15.39
N ASP A 303 0.98 29.77 14.66
CA ASP A 303 2.30 30.18 15.17
C ASP A 303 2.17 31.21 16.31
N ARG A 304 1.16 32.09 16.29
CA ARG A 304 0.88 33.05 17.35
C ARG A 304 0.42 32.40 18.66
N GLU A 305 -0.40 31.35 18.60
CA GLU A 305 -0.96 30.69 19.79
C GLU A 305 -0.13 29.47 20.21
N PHE A 306 0.43 28.76 19.26
CA PHE A 306 1.18 27.51 19.44
C PHE A 306 2.51 27.55 18.68
N PRO A 307 3.51 28.33 19.13
CA PRO A 307 4.80 28.43 18.44
C PRO A 307 5.46 27.06 18.22
N GLY A 308 5.91 26.81 16.98
CA GLY A 308 6.56 25.57 16.59
C GLY A 308 5.62 24.47 16.08
N LYS A 309 4.30 24.62 16.19
CA LYS A 309 3.33 23.71 15.57
C LYS A 309 3.23 23.96 14.07
N ILE A 310 2.94 22.89 13.32
CA ILE A 310 2.96 22.83 11.87
C ILE A 310 1.53 22.77 11.33
N VAL A 311 1.28 23.44 10.22
CA VAL A 311 0.10 23.22 9.38
C VAL A 311 0.57 22.46 8.14
N GLU A 312 0.02 21.28 7.92
CA GLU A 312 0.33 20.49 6.73
C GLU A 312 -0.74 20.73 5.65
N THR A 313 -0.32 20.68 4.38
CA THR A 313 -1.19 20.69 3.21
C THR A 313 -0.62 19.81 2.11
N ILE A 314 -1.46 19.52 1.08
CA ILE A 314 -1.03 18.65 -0.02
C ILE A 314 -0.87 19.43 -1.34
N ALA A 315 0.17 19.08 -2.08
CA ALA A 315 0.39 19.45 -3.47
C ALA A 315 0.02 18.23 -4.35
N TYR A 316 -1.23 18.21 -4.79
CA TYR A 316 -1.85 17.04 -5.43
C TYR A 316 -2.86 17.47 -6.48
N GLN A 317 -2.94 16.75 -7.59
CA GLN A 317 -3.87 17.05 -8.68
C GLN A 317 -3.72 18.53 -9.15
N TYR A 318 -4.73 19.37 -8.92
CA TYR A 318 -4.77 20.75 -9.37
C TYR A 318 -3.85 21.71 -8.58
N THR A 319 -3.39 21.33 -7.38
CA THR A 319 -2.43 22.13 -6.58
C THR A 319 -0.99 21.62 -6.69
N ARG A 320 -0.70 20.64 -7.56
CA ARG A 320 0.60 19.97 -7.63
C ARG A 320 1.77 20.91 -7.97
N LYS A 321 1.54 21.85 -8.89
CA LYS A 321 2.55 22.83 -9.30
C LYS A 321 2.80 23.87 -8.20
N ALA A 322 4.08 24.22 -7.94
CA ALA A 322 4.43 25.26 -6.96
C ALA A 322 3.90 26.64 -7.38
N PRO A 323 3.44 27.48 -6.44
CA PRO A 323 2.98 28.85 -6.75
C PRO A 323 4.15 29.74 -7.14
N LYS A 324 3.89 30.73 -8.02
CA LYS A 324 4.91 31.63 -8.55
C LYS A 324 5.38 32.69 -7.54
N VAL A 325 4.50 33.15 -6.68
CA VAL A 325 4.71 34.33 -5.83
C VAL A 325 4.73 33.95 -4.34
N THR A 326 3.69 33.30 -3.88
CA THR A 326 3.52 33.01 -2.45
C THR A 326 4.32 31.78 -2.04
N LYS A 327 5.27 31.94 -1.12
CA LYS A 327 6.01 30.82 -0.53
C LYS A 327 5.31 30.31 0.72
N PRO A 328 5.37 29.00 1.00
CA PRO A 328 4.96 28.44 2.29
C PRO A 328 5.72 29.11 3.44
N ARG A 329 5.03 29.37 4.56
CA ARG A 329 5.68 29.83 5.82
C ARG A 329 6.58 28.72 6.39
N GLY A 330 7.52 29.08 7.24
CA GLY A 330 8.43 28.14 7.88
C GLY A 330 7.74 27.07 8.73
N ASN A 331 6.48 27.29 9.16
CA ASN A 331 5.65 26.29 9.84
C ASN A 331 4.58 25.66 8.95
N VAL A 332 4.73 25.72 7.64
CA VAL A 332 3.91 24.98 6.67
C VAL A 332 4.69 23.81 6.10
N MET A 333 4.13 22.61 6.17
CA MET A 333 4.64 21.40 5.53
C MET A 333 3.82 21.08 4.30
N VAL A 334 4.46 20.82 3.17
CA VAL A 334 3.80 20.53 1.89
C VAL A 334 4.05 19.08 1.50
N MET A 335 2.98 18.30 1.46
CA MET A 335 3.01 16.90 1.01
C MET A 335 2.81 16.83 -0.50
N TYR A 336 3.85 16.48 -1.23
CA TYR A 336 3.78 16.29 -2.68
C TYR A 336 3.45 14.85 -3.04
N CYS A 337 2.46 14.66 -3.92
CA CYS A 337 1.92 13.36 -4.31
C CYS A 337 2.14 13.09 -5.81
N PRO A 338 3.26 12.45 -6.22
CA PRO A 338 3.57 12.16 -7.63
C PRO A 338 2.87 10.89 -8.12
N MET A 339 1.54 10.85 -8.11
CA MET A 339 0.78 9.66 -8.44
C MET A 339 0.81 9.30 -9.94
N GLU A 340 1.02 10.30 -10.80
CA GLU A 340 0.92 10.14 -12.25
C GLU A 340 2.24 9.76 -12.93
N ILE A 341 3.30 9.49 -12.16
CA ILE A 341 4.62 9.16 -12.73
C ILE A 341 4.67 7.77 -13.35
N ASP A 342 5.65 7.57 -14.22
CA ASP A 342 6.10 6.25 -14.65
C ASP A 342 6.91 5.61 -13.51
N VAL A 343 6.31 4.63 -12.82
CA VAL A 343 6.98 3.95 -11.71
C VAL A 343 8.01 2.90 -12.16
N ALA A 344 8.12 2.63 -13.46
CA ALA A 344 9.10 1.73 -14.04
C ALA A 344 10.48 2.38 -14.21
N ARG A 345 10.59 3.71 -14.00
CA ARG A 345 11.84 4.48 -14.11
C ARG A 345 12.03 5.40 -12.93
N PRO A 346 13.28 5.75 -12.58
CA PRO A 346 13.54 6.88 -11.70
C PRO A 346 12.86 8.15 -12.26
N ILE A 347 12.27 8.96 -11.38
CA ILE A 347 11.49 10.13 -11.78
C ILE A 347 12.29 11.11 -12.68
N TYR A 348 13.60 11.23 -12.45
CA TYR A 348 14.50 12.07 -13.22
C TYR A 348 14.97 11.45 -14.56
N GLU A 349 14.63 10.19 -14.81
CA GLU A 349 14.84 9.48 -16.08
C GLU A 349 13.53 9.32 -16.88
N GLY A 350 12.43 9.87 -16.38
CA GLY A 350 11.13 9.82 -17.04
C GLY A 350 11.12 10.52 -18.38
N THR A 351 10.42 9.95 -19.35
CA THR A 351 10.32 10.47 -20.72
C THR A 351 8.91 10.91 -21.10
N ASP A 352 7.92 10.48 -20.36
CA ASP A 352 6.54 10.92 -20.57
C ASP A 352 6.30 12.29 -19.92
N LYS A 353 5.37 13.04 -20.50
CA LYS A 353 5.07 14.42 -20.10
C LYS A 353 4.72 14.57 -18.61
N GLN A 354 4.04 13.59 -18.03
CA GLN A 354 3.59 13.67 -16.64
C GLN A 354 4.74 13.44 -15.67
N THR A 355 5.58 12.45 -15.93
CA THR A 355 6.77 12.17 -15.10
C THR A 355 7.76 13.32 -15.15
N VAL A 356 8.02 13.87 -16.34
CA VAL A 356 8.89 15.06 -16.49
C VAL A 356 8.32 16.24 -15.70
N ALA A 357 7.04 16.53 -15.85
CA ALA A 357 6.40 17.61 -15.10
C ALA A 357 6.47 17.41 -13.58
N CYS A 358 6.21 16.18 -13.08
CA CYS A 358 6.34 15.88 -11.65
C CYS A 358 7.77 16.10 -11.14
N CYS A 359 8.78 15.71 -11.91
CA CYS A 359 10.18 15.91 -11.54
C CYS A 359 10.53 17.42 -11.43
N GLU A 360 10.12 18.22 -12.42
CA GLU A 360 10.31 19.67 -12.42
C GLU A 360 9.57 20.35 -11.26
N GLU A 361 8.32 19.95 -11.01
CA GLU A 361 7.49 20.49 -9.93
C GLU A 361 8.07 20.17 -8.54
N ILE A 362 8.62 18.98 -8.33
CA ILE A 362 9.32 18.62 -7.09
C ILE A 362 10.52 19.55 -6.88
N ASP A 363 11.32 19.77 -7.92
CA ASP A 363 12.48 20.69 -7.86
C ASP A 363 12.06 22.16 -7.62
N GLU A 364 10.89 22.58 -8.13
CA GLU A 364 10.32 23.90 -7.83
C GLU A 364 9.88 24.00 -6.35
N TRP A 365 9.23 22.98 -5.80
CA TRP A 365 8.83 22.97 -4.40
C TRP A 365 10.02 23.00 -3.45
N PHE A 366 11.10 22.26 -3.71
CA PHE A 366 12.32 22.31 -2.90
C PHE A 366 13.00 23.69 -2.87
N LYS A 367 12.72 24.57 -3.88
CA LYS A 367 13.23 25.96 -3.89
C LYS A 367 12.42 26.90 -2.99
N VAL A 368 11.21 26.53 -2.58
CA VAL A 368 10.30 27.42 -1.87
C VAL A 368 9.95 26.98 -0.46
N THR A 369 10.26 25.73 -0.07
CA THR A 369 10.08 25.23 1.29
C THR A 369 11.13 24.21 1.69
N ASP A 370 11.55 24.23 2.97
CA ASP A 370 12.43 23.24 3.58
C ASP A 370 11.66 22.08 4.25
N ARG A 371 10.32 22.12 4.22
CA ARG A 371 9.45 21.11 4.84
C ARG A 371 8.68 20.32 3.79
N MET A 372 9.45 19.78 2.82
CA MET A 372 8.87 18.86 1.83
C MET A 372 8.57 17.52 2.45
N PHE A 373 7.33 17.09 2.30
CA PHE A 373 6.86 15.75 2.59
C PHE A 373 6.51 15.08 1.25
N ILE A 374 7.06 13.91 0.96
CA ILE A 374 6.80 13.20 -0.31
C ILE A 374 6.13 11.87 -0.01
N THR A 375 5.04 11.60 -0.72
CA THR A 375 4.43 10.27 -0.76
C THR A 375 5.05 9.48 -1.91
N THR A 376 5.61 8.30 -1.63
CA THR A 376 5.92 7.33 -2.68
C THR A 376 4.73 6.38 -2.88
N TYR A 377 4.68 5.73 -4.04
CA TYR A 377 3.62 4.77 -4.39
C TYR A 377 4.28 3.44 -4.72
N ASP A 378 4.32 2.55 -3.71
CA ASP A 378 5.22 1.41 -3.70
C ASP A 378 4.61 0.14 -4.32
N THR A 379 3.31 0.13 -4.58
CA THR A 379 2.56 -1.02 -5.08
C THR A 379 1.58 -0.65 -6.18
N ASN A 380 1.06 -1.66 -6.88
CA ASN A 380 -0.06 -1.50 -7.80
C ASN A 380 -1.38 -1.49 -7.01
N PHE A 381 -2.08 -0.35 -6.98
CA PHE A 381 -3.32 -0.21 -6.21
C PHE A 381 -4.56 -0.79 -6.90
N THR A 382 -4.51 -1.05 -8.22
CA THR A 382 -5.58 -1.78 -8.90
C THR A 382 -5.48 -3.28 -8.63
N ASP A 383 -4.24 -3.81 -8.60
CA ASP A 383 -4.00 -5.24 -8.59
C ASP A 383 -2.67 -5.58 -7.89
N THR A 384 -2.73 -5.62 -6.57
CA THR A 384 -1.55 -5.70 -5.71
C THR A 384 -0.78 -7.02 -5.79
N LEU A 385 -1.40 -8.10 -6.31
CA LEU A 385 -0.74 -9.38 -6.53
C LEU A 385 -0.07 -9.48 -7.90
N SER A 386 -0.40 -8.59 -8.85
CA SER A 386 0.23 -8.62 -10.16
C SER A 386 1.68 -8.14 -10.10
N PRO A 387 2.58 -8.67 -10.95
CA PRO A 387 3.96 -8.22 -11.02
C PRO A 387 4.09 -6.71 -11.21
N PHE A 388 4.90 -6.09 -10.36
CA PHE A 388 5.11 -4.65 -10.33
C PHE A 388 6.58 -4.35 -10.01
N PRO A 389 7.50 -4.56 -10.98
CA PRO A 389 8.94 -4.53 -10.75
C PRO A 389 9.48 -3.08 -10.70
N ASN A 390 9.14 -2.36 -9.63
CA ASN A 390 9.49 -0.95 -9.41
C ASN A 390 10.59 -0.74 -8.35
N VAL A 391 11.25 -1.79 -7.88
CA VAL A 391 12.19 -1.70 -6.74
C VAL A 391 13.33 -0.71 -7.02
N GLU A 392 14.07 -0.88 -8.12
CA GLU A 392 15.19 0.01 -8.43
C GLU A 392 14.77 1.47 -8.63
N PRO A 393 13.73 1.80 -9.43
CA PRO A 393 13.23 3.16 -9.55
C PRO A 393 12.86 3.78 -8.20
N LEU A 394 12.16 3.03 -7.36
CA LEU A 394 11.72 3.49 -6.04
C LEU A 394 12.90 3.87 -5.14
N LEU A 395 13.93 3.01 -5.06
CA LEU A 395 15.12 3.28 -4.26
C LEU A 395 15.93 4.47 -4.79
N LYS A 396 16.04 4.60 -6.11
CA LYS A 396 16.69 5.76 -6.76
C LYS A 396 15.92 7.06 -6.50
N ASN A 397 14.58 7.01 -6.50
CA ASN A 397 13.73 8.15 -6.13
C ASN A 397 13.91 8.54 -4.67
N LEU A 398 13.97 7.60 -3.73
CA LEU A 398 14.25 7.89 -2.33
C LEU A 398 15.61 8.58 -2.14
N LYS A 399 16.64 8.13 -2.87
CA LYS A 399 17.93 8.83 -2.86
C LYS A 399 17.82 10.23 -3.42
N TYR A 400 17.15 10.41 -4.55
CA TYR A 400 16.91 11.71 -5.19
C TYR A 400 16.24 12.70 -4.22
N TYR A 401 15.25 12.26 -3.44
CA TYR A 401 14.57 13.08 -2.44
C TYR A 401 15.46 13.37 -1.23
N ALA A 402 16.19 12.38 -0.74
CA ALA A 402 17.12 12.53 0.38
C ALA A 402 18.26 13.53 0.06
N ASP A 403 18.84 13.44 -1.14
CA ASP A 403 19.90 14.36 -1.61
C ASP A 403 19.42 15.82 -1.70
N ARG A 404 18.11 16.06 -1.80
CA ARG A 404 17.46 17.38 -1.78
C ARG A 404 17.01 17.84 -0.41
N GLY A 405 17.21 17.03 0.62
CA GLY A 405 16.85 17.37 2.00
C GLY A 405 15.35 17.22 2.30
N VAL A 406 14.69 16.21 1.71
CA VAL A 406 13.28 15.92 2.04
C VAL A 406 13.09 15.81 3.55
N TYR A 407 12.04 16.45 4.06
CA TYR A 407 11.75 16.47 5.49
C TYR A 407 11.03 15.20 5.96
N SER A 408 10.09 14.71 5.17
CA SER A 408 9.28 13.53 5.47
C SER A 408 9.04 12.68 4.22
N VAL A 409 8.97 11.36 4.40
CA VAL A 409 8.51 10.41 3.38
C VAL A 409 7.46 9.47 3.97
N TYR A 410 6.34 9.34 3.26
CA TYR A 410 5.35 8.28 3.45
C TYR A 410 5.46 7.28 2.29
N ALA A 411 5.93 6.09 2.60
CA ALA A 411 5.95 4.97 1.66
C ALA A 411 4.55 4.37 1.55
N MET A 412 3.72 4.92 0.66
CA MET A 412 2.34 4.49 0.49
C MET A 412 2.27 3.13 -0.18
N ALA A 413 1.73 2.17 0.54
CA ALA A 413 1.62 0.78 0.14
C ALA A 413 0.29 0.18 0.58
N MET A 414 0.18 -1.14 0.60
CA MET A 414 -1.00 -1.83 1.13
C MET A 414 -0.99 -1.80 2.65
N ASN A 415 -1.70 -0.84 3.22
CA ASN A 415 -1.90 -0.70 4.68
C ASN A 415 -3.08 -1.52 5.23
N ASN A 416 -3.77 -2.25 4.38
CA ASN A 416 -4.95 -3.05 4.68
C ASN A 416 -4.92 -4.46 4.02
N GLY A 417 -3.74 -4.92 3.57
CA GLY A 417 -3.55 -6.24 2.97
C GLY A 417 -2.11 -6.73 3.09
N TRP A 418 -1.95 -8.04 3.30
CA TRP A 418 -0.66 -8.73 3.36
C TRP A 418 -0.30 -9.33 2.01
N HIS A 419 0.99 -9.60 1.80
CA HIS A 419 1.51 -10.38 0.66
C HIS A 419 1.17 -9.81 -0.74
N ALA A 420 1.17 -8.47 -0.88
CA ALA A 420 1.30 -7.87 -2.21
C ALA A 420 2.61 -8.36 -2.89
N GLU A 421 2.72 -8.15 -4.20
CA GLU A 421 3.89 -8.60 -4.94
C GLU A 421 5.18 -8.09 -4.32
N PHE A 422 6.07 -9.01 -3.86
CA PHE A 422 7.31 -8.72 -3.14
C PHE A 422 7.18 -7.69 -1.99
N ALA A 423 6.04 -7.66 -1.30
CA ALA A 423 5.75 -6.69 -0.24
C ALA A 423 6.85 -6.60 0.82
N GLU A 424 7.31 -7.75 1.31
CA GLU A 424 8.30 -7.83 2.38
C GLU A 424 9.68 -7.35 1.92
N LEU A 425 10.08 -7.69 0.68
CA LEU A 425 11.31 -7.18 0.07
C LEU A 425 11.25 -5.66 -0.10
N LYS A 426 10.14 -5.13 -0.64
CA LYS A 426 9.96 -3.70 -0.84
C LYS A 426 9.99 -2.94 0.49
N ASN A 427 9.25 -3.41 1.50
CA ASN A 427 9.29 -2.81 2.83
C ASN A 427 10.70 -2.82 3.45
N TYR A 428 11.41 -3.95 3.36
CA TYR A 428 12.78 -4.09 3.84
C TYR A 428 13.73 -3.08 3.18
N LEU A 429 13.67 -2.95 1.86
CA LEU A 429 14.55 -2.05 1.10
C LEU A 429 14.18 -0.58 1.32
N VAL A 430 12.92 -0.22 1.21
CA VAL A 430 12.44 1.17 1.34
C VAL A 430 12.80 1.74 2.70
N THR A 431 12.57 0.99 3.78
CA THR A 431 12.88 1.46 5.14
C THR A 431 14.36 1.64 5.36
N ARG A 432 15.22 0.79 4.78
CA ARG A 432 16.67 0.92 4.81
C ARG A 432 17.16 2.11 3.98
N TRP A 433 16.55 2.39 2.82
CA TRP A 433 16.88 3.55 1.99
C TRP A 433 16.45 4.87 2.63
N MET A 434 15.32 4.92 3.30
CA MET A 434 14.94 6.11 4.08
C MET A 434 15.94 6.40 5.22
N TRP A 435 16.59 5.37 5.76
CA TRP A 435 17.65 5.55 6.74
C TRP A 435 18.99 5.94 6.11
N ASN A 436 19.44 5.18 5.11
CA ASN A 436 20.70 5.41 4.39
C ASN A 436 20.55 5.04 2.90
N PRO A 437 20.36 6.01 1.99
CA PRO A 437 20.15 5.78 0.57
C PRO A 437 21.42 5.46 -0.22
N ASN A 438 22.58 5.36 0.44
CA ASN A 438 23.87 5.04 -0.19
C ASN A 438 24.27 3.56 -0.01
N ARG A 439 23.31 2.70 0.31
CA ARG A 439 23.53 1.24 0.40
C ARG A 439 23.71 0.62 -0.99
N ASP A 440 24.43 -0.50 -1.05
CA ASP A 440 24.47 -1.33 -2.25
C ASP A 440 23.15 -2.13 -2.37
N MET A 441 22.39 -1.83 -3.42
CA MET A 441 21.07 -2.40 -3.66
C MET A 441 21.14 -3.92 -3.88
N ASN A 442 22.09 -4.40 -4.69
CA ASN A 442 22.19 -5.82 -4.96
C ASN A 442 22.60 -6.60 -3.72
N ALA A 443 23.56 -6.08 -2.95
CA ALA A 443 23.96 -6.69 -1.69
C ALA A 443 22.79 -6.78 -0.69
N GLU A 444 21.94 -5.75 -0.59
CA GLU A 444 20.77 -5.78 0.29
C GLU A 444 19.68 -6.73 -0.23
N ILE A 445 19.44 -6.78 -1.54
CA ILE A 445 18.53 -7.77 -2.14
C ILE A 445 19.04 -9.19 -1.87
N ASP A 446 20.32 -9.47 -2.09
CA ASP A 446 20.91 -10.79 -1.84
C ASP A 446 20.84 -11.19 -0.36
N ARG A 447 21.06 -10.24 0.54
CA ARG A 447 20.91 -10.44 1.98
C ARG A 447 19.46 -10.81 2.35
N PHE A 448 18.49 -10.05 1.80
CA PHE A 448 17.09 -10.37 2.00
C PHE A 448 16.73 -11.75 1.44
N MET A 449 17.09 -12.02 0.19
CA MET A 449 16.78 -13.30 -0.46
C MET A 449 17.31 -14.47 0.36
N LYS A 450 18.57 -14.40 0.78
CA LYS A 450 19.22 -15.46 1.59
C LYS A 450 18.51 -15.66 2.93
N GLY A 451 18.28 -14.59 3.68
CA GLY A 451 17.69 -14.67 5.01
C GLY A 451 16.21 -15.03 5.01
N TYR A 452 15.46 -14.50 4.04
CA TYR A 452 14.00 -14.67 3.96
C TYR A 452 13.60 -16.01 3.33
N TYR A 453 14.32 -16.48 2.29
CA TYR A 453 13.99 -17.71 1.56
C TYR A 453 14.97 -18.88 1.85
N GLY A 454 16.07 -18.65 2.53
CA GLY A 454 17.04 -19.70 2.85
C GLY A 454 17.56 -20.46 1.63
N ALA A 455 17.44 -21.79 1.62
CA ALA A 455 17.87 -22.63 0.49
C ALA A 455 17.13 -22.35 -0.83
N ALA A 456 15.95 -21.76 -0.79
CA ALA A 456 15.16 -21.39 -1.97
C ALA A 456 15.62 -20.04 -2.60
N ALA A 457 16.47 -19.27 -1.92
CA ALA A 457 16.90 -17.94 -2.35
C ALA A 457 17.39 -17.85 -3.80
N PRO A 458 18.25 -18.77 -4.33
CA PRO A 458 18.72 -18.66 -5.70
C PRO A 458 17.60 -18.76 -6.74
N ILE A 459 16.56 -19.54 -6.45
CA ILE A 459 15.43 -19.72 -7.37
C ILE A 459 14.55 -18.47 -7.36
N VAL A 460 14.22 -17.95 -6.18
CA VAL A 460 13.37 -16.75 -6.05
C VAL A 460 14.11 -15.52 -6.61
N ARG A 461 15.43 -15.40 -6.36
CA ARG A 461 16.27 -14.34 -6.96
C ARG A 461 16.25 -14.39 -8.48
N LYS A 462 16.40 -15.58 -9.06
CA LYS A 462 16.31 -15.76 -10.51
C LYS A 462 14.96 -15.32 -11.08
N TYR A 463 13.86 -15.60 -10.37
CA TYR A 463 12.54 -15.13 -10.77
C TYR A 463 12.44 -13.60 -10.71
N TYR A 464 12.91 -12.99 -9.63
CA TYR A 464 12.96 -11.53 -9.48
C TYR A 464 13.77 -10.87 -10.62
N ASP A 465 14.97 -11.36 -10.89
CA ASP A 465 15.82 -10.83 -11.97
C ASP A 465 15.18 -11.02 -13.35
N ALA A 466 14.45 -12.11 -13.55
CA ALA A 466 13.74 -12.36 -14.79
C ALA A 466 12.55 -11.41 -15.00
N LEU A 467 11.83 -11.02 -13.93
CA LEU A 467 10.79 -9.99 -14.02
C LEU A 467 11.38 -8.66 -14.52
N VAL A 468 12.46 -8.20 -13.90
CA VAL A 468 13.16 -6.96 -14.29
C VAL A 468 13.68 -7.05 -15.72
N TYR A 469 14.32 -8.17 -16.08
CA TYR A 469 14.86 -8.41 -17.42
C TYR A 469 13.77 -8.34 -18.51
N HIS A 470 12.63 -9.01 -18.30
CA HIS A 470 11.53 -9.00 -19.28
C HIS A 470 10.96 -7.61 -19.49
N GLN A 471 10.80 -6.85 -18.42
CA GLN A 471 10.35 -5.45 -18.49
C GLN A 471 11.33 -4.61 -19.32
N MET A 472 12.63 -4.69 -19.04
CA MET A 472 13.67 -3.98 -19.78
C MET A 472 13.71 -4.39 -21.25
N LYS A 473 13.63 -5.69 -21.54
CA LYS A 473 13.63 -6.24 -22.92
C LYS A 473 12.46 -5.72 -23.75
N LYS A 474 11.31 -5.42 -23.14
CA LYS A 474 10.17 -4.79 -23.80
C LYS A 474 10.31 -3.27 -23.96
N GLY A 475 11.48 -2.72 -23.71
CA GLY A 475 11.75 -1.28 -23.81
C GLY A 475 11.33 -0.52 -22.55
N ASN A 476 11.21 -1.24 -21.43
CA ASN A 476 10.80 -0.66 -20.15
C ASN A 476 9.51 0.17 -20.30
N PRO A 477 8.37 -0.48 -20.65
CA PRO A 477 7.13 0.22 -20.91
C PRO A 477 6.67 0.97 -19.65
N ARG A 478 6.00 2.11 -19.85
CA ARG A 478 5.46 2.91 -18.76
C ARG A 478 4.52 2.05 -17.89
N PHE A 479 4.71 2.13 -16.58
CA PHE A 479 3.82 1.60 -15.56
C PHE A 479 3.19 2.74 -14.75
N SER A 480 1.90 2.62 -14.52
CA SER A 480 1.13 3.43 -13.60
C SER A 480 0.95 2.70 -12.27
N VAL A 481 0.64 3.43 -11.22
CA VAL A 481 0.25 2.84 -9.92
C VAL A 481 -1.11 2.13 -9.97
N TYR A 482 -1.82 2.19 -11.09
CA TYR A 482 -3.13 1.56 -11.33
C TYR A 482 -3.11 0.67 -12.58
N GLU A 483 -2.18 -0.28 -12.63
CA GLU A 483 -2.08 -1.20 -13.77
C GLU A 483 -3.07 -2.36 -13.69
N SER A 484 -3.67 -2.70 -14.84
CA SER A 484 -4.52 -3.88 -14.97
C SER A 484 -3.72 -5.15 -15.19
N ILE A 485 -4.28 -6.30 -14.82
CA ILE A 485 -3.68 -7.62 -15.09
C ILE A 485 -3.43 -7.85 -16.60
N GLY A 486 -4.24 -7.25 -17.49
CA GLY A 486 -4.03 -7.32 -18.93
C GLY A 486 -2.72 -6.70 -19.38
N ARG A 487 -2.24 -5.67 -18.70
CA ARG A 487 -0.93 -5.05 -18.96
C ARG A 487 0.23 -6.01 -18.67
N VAL A 488 0.07 -6.87 -17.67
CA VAL A 488 1.06 -7.92 -17.35
C VAL A 488 1.23 -8.88 -18.55
N ALA A 489 0.14 -9.26 -19.18
CA ALA A 489 0.17 -10.15 -20.37
C ALA A 489 0.90 -9.55 -21.59
N GLU A 490 0.89 -8.24 -21.75
CA GLU A 490 1.61 -7.55 -22.83
C GLU A 490 3.14 -7.63 -22.64
N ILE A 491 3.60 -7.71 -21.40
CA ILE A 491 5.02 -7.69 -21.03
C ILE A 491 5.57 -9.10 -20.88
N TYR A 492 4.83 -9.94 -20.19
CA TYR A 492 5.26 -11.28 -19.81
C TYR A 492 4.45 -12.35 -20.56
N PRO A 493 5.08 -13.18 -21.39
CA PRO A 493 4.38 -14.23 -22.11
C PRO A 493 3.94 -15.37 -21.17
N PRO A 494 2.90 -16.17 -21.55
CA PRO A 494 2.38 -17.27 -20.71
C PRO A 494 3.44 -18.23 -20.22
N HIS A 495 4.39 -18.62 -21.07
CA HIS A 495 5.44 -19.57 -20.73
C HIS A 495 6.37 -19.05 -19.60
N PHE A 496 6.47 -17.75 -19.43
CA PHE A 496 7.22 -17.15 -18.32
C PHE A 496 6.62 -17.55 -16.96
N PHE A 497 5.30 -17.36 -16.78
CA PHE A 497 4.63 -17.71 -15.53
C PHE A 497 4.50 -19.21 -15.32
N ILE A 498 4.32 -20.00 -16.38
CA ILE A 498 4.33 -21.47 -16.30
C ILE A 498 5.69 -21.96 -15.78
N ALA A 499 6.79 -21.41 -16.31
CA ALA A 499 8.13 -21.73 -15.84
C ALA A 499 8.35 -21.24 -14.39
N ALA A 500 7.87 -20.04 -14.05
CA ALA A 500 7.95 -19.50 -12.70
C ALA A 500 7.21 -20.39 -11.70
N ALA A 501 5.98 -20.84 -12.00
CA ALA A 501 5.23 -21.74 -11.13
C ALA A 501 5.97 -23.08 -10.91
N LYS A 502 6.65 -23.61 -11.92
CA LYS A 502 7.50 -24.77 -11.76
C LYS A 502 8.68 -24.48 -10.82
N HIS A 503 9.36 -23.35 -11.01
CA HIS A 503 10.47 -22.93 -10.16
C HIS A 503 10.05 -22.71 -8.71
N PHE A 504 8.86 -22.14 -8.45
CA PHE A 504 8.33 -21.99 -7.08
C PHE A 504 8.06 -23.34 -6.42
N ARG A 505 7.56 -24.36 -7.14
CA ARG A 505 7.45 -25.74 -6.62
C ARG A 505 8.81 -26.36 -6.26
N GLU A 506 9.83 -26.11 -7.08
CA GLU A 506 11.21 -26.52 -6.80
C GLU A 506 11.75 -25.80 -5.55
N ALA A 507 11.48 -24.50 -5.41
CA ALA A 507 11.86 -23.69 -4.26
C ALA A 507 11.19 -24.20 -2.96
N GLU A 508 9.89 -24.49 -2.99
CA GLU A 508 9.15 -25.06 -1.85
C GLU A 508 9.72 -26.40 -1.40
N ALA A 509 10.09 -27.26 -2.36
CA ALA A 509 10.69 -28.57 -2.05
C ALA A 509 12.04 -28.42 -1.30
N LEU A 510 12.84 -27.40 -1.59
CA LEU A 510 14.10 -27.13 -0.90
C LEU A 510 13.90 -26.70 0.56
N VAL A 511 12.79 -26.07 0.88
CA VAL A 511 12.50 -25.53 2.22
C VAL A 511 11.34 -26.23 2.92
N ARG A 512 10.92 -27.39 2.45
CA ARG A 512 9.73 -28.12 2.97
C ARG A 512 9.78 -28.42 4.47
N ASN A 513 10.97 -28.53 5.05
CA ASN A 513 11.20 -28.80 6.47
C ASN A 513 11.40 -27.53 7.30
N ASP A 514 11.33 -26.35 6.69
CA ASP A 514 11.42 -25.05 7.34
C ASP A 514 10.08 -24.32 7.16
N PRO A 515 9.19 -24.36 8.15
CA PRO A 515 7.83 -23.83 8.00
C PRO A 515 7.80 -22.33 7.72
N VAL A 516 8.74 -21.56 8.24
CA VAL A 516 8.82 -20.10 8.02
C VAL A 516 9.21 -19.82 6.56
N ARG A 517 10.26 -20.49 6.06
CA ARG A 517 10.73 -20.26 4.69
C ARG A 517 9.79 -20.85 3.65
N LEU A 518 9.14 -21.97 3.97
CA LEU A 518 8.08 -22.52 3.12
C LEU A 518 6.90 -21.55 2.99
N TYR A 519 6.46 -20.96 4.11
CA TYR A 519 5.44 -19.92 4.11
C TYR A 519 5.87 -18.73 3.22
N ASN A 520 7.10 -18.25 3.39
CA ASN A 520 7.62 -17.11 2.61
C ASN A 520 7.67 -17.40 1.11
N VAL A 521 8.09 -18.61 0.71
CA VAL A 521 8.13 -19.02 -0.71
C VAL A 521 6.72 -19.11 -1.29
N LYS A 522 5.77 -19.74 -0.56
CA LYS A 522 4.38 -19.87 -1.01
C LYS A 522 3.70 -18.53 -1.16
N THR A 523 3.82 -17.63 -0.19
CA THR A 523 3.18 -16.30 -0.23
C THR A 523 3.76 -15.41 -1.31
N THR A 524 5.06 -15.51 -1.59
CA THR A 524 5.68 -14.82 -2.74
C THR A 524 5.18 -15.41 -4.07
N GLY A 525 5.00 -16.73 -4.13
CA GLY A 525 4.47 -17.44 -5.31
C GLY A 525 3.00 -17.09 -5.64
N LEU A 526 2.25 -16.51 -4.69
CA LEU A 526 0.86 -16.05 -4.92
C LEU A 526 0.74 -15.16 -6.16
N SER A 527 1.71 -14.27 -6.40
CA SER A 527 1.73 -13.41 -7.59
C SER A 527 1.72 -14.23 -8.89
N VAL A 528 2.51 -15.30 -8.96
CA VAL A 528 2.60 -16.18 -10.14
C VAL A 528 1.29 -16.96 -10.34
N ASP A 529 0.79 -17.58 -9.28
CA ASP A 529 -0.43 -18.38 -9.33
C ASP A 529 -1.65 -17.48 -9.65
N TYR A 530 -1.69 -16.27 -9.10
CA TYR A 530 -2.72 -15.27 -9.38
C TYR A 530 -2.73 -14.85 -10.85
N VAL A 531 -1.58 -14.57 -11.45
CA VAL A 531 -1.49 -14.22 -12.88
C VAL A 531 -1.94 -15.38 -13.76
N LEU A 532 -1.45 -16.59 -13.51
CA LEU A 532 -1.84 -17.77 -14.28
C LEU A 532 -3.33 -18.05 -14.20
N TYR A 533 -3.90 -17.94 -13.02
CA TYR A 533 -5.34 -18.10 -12.86
C TYR A 533 -6.12 -16.98 -13.58
N SER A 534 -5.81 -15.71 -13.27
CA SER A 534 -6.58 -14.57 -13.76
C SER A 534 -6.52 -14.44 -15.27
N LEU A 535 -5.37 -14.63 -15.89
CA LEU A 535 -5.20 -14.50 -17.34
C LEU A 535 -5.70 -15.74 -18.09
N ASN A 536 -5.64 -16.93 -17.49
CA ASN A 536 -6.28 -18.11 -18.04
C ASN A 536 -7.81 -18.02 -17.95
N TYR A 537 -8.30 -17.54 -16.80
CA TYR A 537 -9.74 -17.32 -16.60
C TYR A 537 -10.35 -16.34 -17.60
N HIS A 538 -9.61 -15.33 -18.05
CA HIS A 538 -10.02 -14.36 -19.06
C HIS A 538 -9.66 -14.77 -20.49
N ASP A 539 -9.23 -16.01 -20.73
CA ASP A 539 -8.80 -16.52 -22.04
C ASP A 539 -7.71 -15.68 -22.73
N VAL A 540 -6.91 -14.96 -21.93
CA VAL A 540 -5.85 -14.08 -22.45
C VAL A 540 -4.62 -14.87 -22.86
N PHE A 541 -4.25 -15.90 -22.08
CA PHE A 541 -3.06 -16.71 -22.35
C PHE A 541 -3.33 -17.91 -23.27
N PHE A 542 -4.52 -18.46 -23.22
CA PHE A 542 -4.89 -19.67 -23.98
C PHE A 542 -6.24 -19.45 -24.64
N SER A 543 -6.39 -20.04 -25.81
CA SER A 543 -7.70 -20.05 -26.50
C SER A 543 -8.72 -20.86 -25.70
N PRO A 544 -10.01 -20.47 -25.74
CA PRO A 544 -11.08 -21.25 -25.12
C PRO A 544 -11.03 -22.73 -25.54
N GLY A 545 -11.08 -23.65 -24.56
CA GLY A 545 -11.03 -25.10 -24.79
C GLY A 545 -9.61 -25.66 -25.01
N ASP A 546 -8.55 -24.88 -24.88
CA ASP A 546 -7.19 -25.40 -24.83
C ASP A 546 -6.97 -26.14 -23.50
N ARG A 547 -6.86 -27.49 -23.57
CA ARG A 547 -6.68 -28.34 -22.38
C ARG A 547 -5.47 -27.94 -21.53
N ARG A 548 -4.41 -27.39 -22.15
CA ARG A 548 -3.22 -26.89 -21.41
C ARG A 548 -3.58 -25.71 -20.53
N GLY A 549 -4.39 -24.80 -21.03
CA GLY A 549 -4.91 -23.66 -20.25
C GLY A 549 -5.77 -24.11 -19.07
N ASP A 550 -6.66 -25.06 -19.29
CA ASP A 550 -7.50 -25.61 -18.23
C ASP A 550 -6.68 -26.30 -17.14
N ASP A 551 -5.62 -27.04 -17.50
CA ASP A 551 -4.75 -27.69 -16.52
C ASP A 551 -3.92 -26.69 -15.73
N VAL A 552 -3.35 -25.69 -16.40
CA VAL A 552 -2.59 -24.60 -15.75
C VAL A 552 -3.48 -23.81 -14.79
N GLY A 553 -4.69 -23.44 -15.23
CA GLY A 553 -5.66 -22.71 -14.41
C GLY A 553 -6.09 -23.50 -13.16
N ARG A 554 -6.38 -24.81 -13.31
CA ARG A 554 -6.74 -25.67 -12.17
C ARG A 554 -5.59 -25.82 -11.16
N GLN A 555 -4.35 -26.00 -11.64
CA GLN A 555 -3.19 -26.08 -10.77
C GLN A 555 -2.93 -24.76 -10.03
N ALA A 556 -3.01 -23.62 -10.73
CA ALA A 556 -2.86 -22.31 -10.12
C ALA A 556 -3.94 -22.06 -9.05
N HIS A 557 -5.19 -22.40 -9.35
CA HIS A 557 -6.29 -22.33 -8.41
C HIS A 557 -6.04 -23.16 -7.13
N ALA A 558 -5.67 -24.43 -7.29
CA ALA A 558 -5.41 -25.32 -6.15
C ALA A 558 -4.30 -24.75 -5.24
N ARG A 559 -3.25 -24.19 -5.83
CA ARG A 559 -2.14 -23.58 -5.08
C ARG A 559 -2.55 -22.30 -4.35
N LEU A 560 -3.37 -21.48 -4.97
CA LEU A 560 -3.92 -20.28 -4.33
C LEU A 560 -4.74 -20.67 -3.10
N VAL A 561 -5.66 -21.64 -3.22
CA VAL A 561 -6.45 -22.14 -2.08
C VAL A 561 -5.54 -22.67 -0.98
N GLU A 562 -4.58 -23.53 -1.31
CA GLU A 562 -3.62 -24.09 -0.34
C GLU A 562 -2.85 -22.99 0.40
N THR A 563 -2.38 -21.97 -0.33
CA THR A 563 -1.60 -20.87 0.27
C THR A 563 -2.48 -19.97 1.14
N PHE A 564 -3.72 -19.72 0.75
CA PHE A 564 -4.68 -18.98 1.59
C PHE A 564 -5.02 -19.75 2.86
N GLU A 565 -5.24 -21.07 2.79
CA GLU A 565 -5.48 -21.92 3.96
C GLU A 565 -4.28 -21.93 4.90
N LEU A 566 -3.05 -22.03 4.35
CA LEU A 566 -1.82 -21.95 5.12
C LEU A 566 -1.68 -20.59 5.81
N ALA A 567 -1.97 -19.49 5.12
CA ALA A 567 -1.93 -18.14 5.68
C ALA A 567 -2.98 -17.96 6.78
N GLN A 568 -4.19 -18.51 6.59
CA GLN A 568 -5.26 -18.48 7.59
C GLN A 568 -4.88 -19.25 8.86
N ALA A 569 -4.20 -20.39 8.73
CA ALA A 569 -3.72 -21.17 9.88
C ALA A 569 -2.53 -20.50 10.59
N SER A 570 -1.89 -19.52 9.96
CA SER A 570 -0.66 -18.87 10.42
C SER A 570 -0.90 -17.56 11.17
N ASP A 571 -1.98 -17.47 11.99
CA ASP A 571 -2.20 -16.26 12.78
C ASP A 571 -3.16 -15.24 12.11
N ASP A 572 -3.40 -14.10 12.76
CA ASP A 572 -4.24 -12.97 12.33
C ASP A 572 -3.79 -12.31 11.00
N ARG A 573 -2.65 -12.72 10.45
CA ARG A 573 -2.14 -12.26 9.14
C ARG A 573 -3.10 -12.53 7.99
N TYR A 574 -3.77 -13.69 8.00
CA TYR A 574 -4.77 -14.00 6.97
C TYR A 574 -6.04 -13.16 7.13
N VAL A 575 -6.50 -12.97 8.36
CA VAL A 575 -7.67 -12.13 8.66
C VAL A 575 -7.42 -10.71 8.15
N ALA A 576 -6.23 -10.16 8.38
CA ALA A 576 -5.84 -8.86 7.85
C ALA A 576 -5.81 -8.83 6.32
N MET A 577 -5.34 -9.89 5.67
CA MET A 577 -5.35 -10.02 4.21
C MET A 577 -6.79 -10.12 3.68
N CYS A 578 -7.65 -10.90 4.32
CA CYS A 578 -9.08 -11.01 3.97
C CYS A 578 -9.82 -9.70 4.21
N ASP A 579 -9.65 -9.06 5.36
CA ASP A 579 -10.25 -7.76 5.67
C ASP A 579 -9.76 -6.65 4.70
N GLY A 580 -8.49 -6.65 4.37
CA GLY A 580 -7.93 -5.77 3.38
C GLY A 580 -8.48 -6.00 1.97
N LEU A 581 -8.69 -7.26 1.62
CA LEU A 581 -9.34 -7.67 0.38
C LEU A 581 -10.82 -7.25 0.36
N GLN A 582 -11.52 -7.33 1.48
CA GLN A 582 -12.90 -6.88 1.61
C GLN A 582 -13.05 -5.36 1.48
N ARG A 583 -12.10 -4.59 2.03
CA ARG A 583 -12.15 -3.13 2.03
C ARG A 583 -11.61 -2.47 0.77
N SER A 584 -10.69 -3.10 0.06
CA SER A 584 -9.95 -2.44 -1.03
C SER A 584 -10.48 -2.65 -2.43
N ASN A 585 -11.55 -3.37 -2.64
CA ASN A 585 -12.28 -3.57 -3.92
C ASN A 585 -12.87 -4.96 -3.95
N GLY A 586 -14.16 -5.09 -4.02
CA GLY A 586 -14.86 -6.37 -4.12
C GLY A 586 -14.51 -7.27 -5.29
N LYS A 587 -13.69 -6.79 -6.21
CA LYS A 587 -12.99 -7.65 -7.17
C LYS A 587 -12.22 -8.80 -6.52
N ARG A 588 -11.69 -8.59 -5.31
CA ARG A 588 -10.85 -9.59 -4.63
C ARG A 588 -11.65 -10.63 -3.87
N GLN A 589 -12.77 -10.25 -3.26
CA GLN A 589 -13.66 -11.24 -2.64
C GLN A 589 -14.28 -12.12 -3.72
N ALA A 590 -14.69 -11.54 -4.86
CA ALA A 590 -15.16 -12.31 -6.00
C ALA A 590 -14.07 -13.25 -6.58
N ILE A 591 -12.82 -12.83 -6.57
CA ILE A 591 -11.70 -13.72 -6.95
C ILE A 591 -11.56 -14.85 -5.92
N ILE A 592 -11.57 -14.55 -4.63
CA ILE A 592 -11.47 -15.57 -3.55
C ILE A 592 -12.67 -16.53 -3.60
N ASP A 593 -13.88 -16.03 -3.79
CA ASP A 593 -15.09 -16.84 -3.86
C ASP A 593 -15.16 -17.63 -5.17
N ALA A 594 -14.65 -17.05 -6.26
CA ALA A 594 -14.40 -17.76 -7.51
C ALA A 594 -13.35 -18.87 -7.37
N PHE A 595 -12.33 -18.64 -6.53
CA PHE A 595 -11.34 -19.66 -6.17
C PHE A 595 -11.95 -20.80 -5.36
N LYS A 596 -12.85 -20.52 -4.43
CA LYS A 596 -13.51 -21.54 -3.61
C LYS A 596 -14.50 -22.39 -4.40
N ASN A 597 -15.20 -21.80 -5.37
CA ASN A 597 -16.37 -22.42 -6.01
C ASN A 597 -16.09 -23.06 -7.39
N GLY A 598 -14.89 -22.87 -7.99
CA GLY A 598 -14.56 -23.46 -9.29
C GLY A 598 -15.40 -22.93 -10.48
N LYS A 599 -15.31 -23.60 -11.63
CA LYS A 599 -16.21 -23.32 -12.77
C LYS A 599 -17.60 -23.91 -12.47
N VAL A 600 -18.61 -23.07 -12.55
CA VAL A 600 -20.00 -23.53 -12.48
C VAL A 600 -20.33 -24.21 -13.81
N VAL A 601 -20.55 -25.50 -13.78
CA VAL A 601 -20.99 -26.26 -14.96
C VAL A 601 -22.49 -26.06 -15.09
N VAL A 602 -22.97 -25.64 -16.27
CA VAL A 602 -24.38 -25.78 -16.60
C VAL A 602 -24.68 -27.29 -16.52
N GLY A 603 -25.46 -27.71 -15.52
CA GLY A 603 -25.80 -29.10 -15.30
C GLY A 603 -26.36 -29.75 -16.56
N ASP A 604 -26.87 -30.94 -16.55
CA ASP A 604 -27.35 -31.74 -17.72
C ASP A 604 -27.89 -31.03 -18.98
N GLY A 605 -27.63 -29.73 -19.06
CA GLY A 605 -27.74 -28.92 -20.26
C GLY A 605 -28.86 -27.90 -20.30
N SER A 606 -29.64 -27.70 -19.24
CA SER A 606 -30.81 -26.82 -19.36
C SER A 606 -30.68 -25.47 -18.63
N SER A 607 -30.16 -25.43 -17.42
CA SER A 607 -30.02 -24.17 -16.68
C SER A 607 -28.97 -24.21 -15.59
N VAL A 608 -28.47 -23.02 -15.20
CA VAL A 608 -27.66 -22.80 -14.00
C VAL A 608 -28.23 -21.65 -13.19
N VAL A 609 -28.26 -21.79 -11.88
CA VAL A 609 -28.53 -20.70 -10.95
C VAL A 609 -27.20 -20.29 -10.32
N LEU A 610 -26.96 -18.97 -10.27
CA LEU A 610 -25.79 -18.36 -9.65
C LEU A 610 -26.29 -17.53 -8.48
N GLU A 611 -25.73 -17.77 -7.32
CA GLU A 611 -26.12 -17.13 -6.08
C GLU A 611 -25.41 -15.79 -5.90
N GLU A 612 -25.85 -15.00 -4.94
CA GLU A 612 -25.27 -13.69 -4.63
C GLU A 612 -23.77 -13.76 -4.28
N SER A 613 -23.31 -14.91 -3.75
CA SER A 613 -21.90 -15.18 -3.46
C SER A 613 -21.01 -15.37 -4.69
N ASP A 614 -21.61 -15.57 -5.87
CA ASP A 614 -20.91 -15.72 -7.14
C ASP A 614 -20.58 -14.37 -7.80
N PHE A 615 -21.14 -13.26 -7.31
CA PHE A 615 -20.95 -11.95 -7.90
C PHE A 615 -19.72 -11.22 -7.36
N GLY A 616 -19.01 -10.54 -8.27
CA GLY A 616 -18.01 -9.57 -7.94
C GLY A 616 -18.57 -8.14 -7.91
N TYR A 617 -17.81 -7.18 -7.37
CA TYR A 617 -18.17 -5.78 -7.37
C TYR A 617 -16.98 -4.85 -7.71
N THR A 618 -17.28 -3.66 -8.22
CA THR A 618 -16.28 -2.79 -8.86
C THR A 618 -15.61 -1.77 -7.93
N GLY A 619 -15.62 -1.99 -6.61
CA GLY A 619 -14.75 -1.23 -5.70
C GLY A 619 -15.36 -0.07 -4.93
N TYR A 620 -16.65 0.22 -5.12
CA TYR A 620 -17.36 1.19 -4.28
C TYR A 620 -18.24 0.43 -3.29
N SER A 621 -17.69 0.08 -2.13
CA SER A 621 -18.32 -0.78 -1.11
C SER A 621 -19.64 -0.24 -0.53
N SER A 622 -19.92 1.06 -0.67
CA SER A 622 -21.21 1.64 -0.30
C SER A 622 -22.35 1.33 -1.27
N MET A 623 -22.01 0.84 -2.47
CA MET A 623 -22.95 0.66 -3.57
C MET A 623 -23.28 -0.79 -3.87
N HIS A 624 -22.54 -1.74 -3.31
CA HIS A 624 -22.75 -3.16 -3.37
C HIS A 624 -22.45 -3.75 -1.99
N THR A 625 -23.43 -4.29 -1.34
CA THR A 625 -23.26 -4.90 -0.03
C THR A 625 -23.99 -6.23 0.00
N LEU A 626 -23.32 -7.28 0.42
CA LEU A 626 -23.96 -8.53 0.76
C LEU A 626 -24.67 -8.33 2.10
N VAL A 627 -25.97 -8.56 2.14
CA VAL A 627 -26.82 -8.33 3.32
C VAL A 627 -27.64 -9.57 3.66
N ASP A 628 -27.91 -9.75 4.94
CA ASP A 628 -28.93 -10.69 5.39
C ASP A 628 -30.30 -10.13 4.95
N ASP A 629 -31.04 -10.90 4.18
CA ASP A 629 -32.37 -10.56 3.69
C ASP A 629 -33.33 -11.75 3.87
N PRO A 630 -34.15 -11.75 4.92
CA PRO A 630 -35.08 -12.86 5.19
C PRO A 630 -36.09 -13.13 4.06
N LYS A 631 -36.25 -12.22 3.11
CA LYS A 631 -37.10 -12.38 1.93
C LYS A 631 -36.40 -13.08 0.76
N ALA A 632 -35.06 -13.14 0.77
CA ALA A 632 -34.30 -13.92 -0.18
C ALA A 632 -34.48 -15.41 0.04
N HIS A 633 -34.25 -16.23 -1.00
CA HIS A 633 -34.59 -17.67 -0.92
C HIS A 633 -33.65 -18.44 0.04
N ASP A 634 -32.41 -17.98 0.21
CA ASP A 634 -31.40 -18.53 1.11
C ASP A 634 -31.11 -17.62 2.32
N GLY A 635 -31.86 -16.50 2.46
CA GLY A 635 -31.71 -15.53 3.53
C GLY A 635 -30.69 -14.42 3.29
N ARG A 636 -30.12 -14.32 2.08
CA ARG A 636 -29.09 -13.32 1.73
C ARG A 636 -29.36 -12.70 0.35
N SER A 637 -28.88 -11.49 0.16
CA SER A 637 -28.96 -10.82 -1.15
C SER A 637 -27.84 -9.81 -1.34
N VAL A 638 -27.56 -9.47 -2.60
CA VAL A 638 -26.73 -8.31 -2.96
C VAL A 638 -27.62 -7.07 -2.94
N LYS A 639 -27.32 -6.13 -2.05
CA LYS A 639 -27.94 -4.81 -2.01
C LYS A 639 -27.11 -3.80 -2.82
N ILE A 640 -27.76 -3.12 -3.76
CA ILE A 640 -27.19 -2.07 -4.59
C ILE A 640 -27.89 -0.74 -4.26
N GLY A 641 -27.12 0.28 -3.90
CA GLY A 641 -27.62 1.64 -3.67
C GLY A 641 -27.87 2.43 -4.95
N ASN A 642 -28.49 3.61 -4.84
CA ASN A 642 -28.88 4.44 -5.98
C ASN A 642 -27.90 5.57 -6.33
N GLU A 643 -26.69 5.56 -5.78
CA GLU A 643 -25.80 6.74 -5.73
C GLU A 643 -24.89 6.94 -6.95
N HIS A 644 -24.74 5.92 -7.81
CA HIS A 644 -23.77 5.99 -8.89
C HIS A 644 -24.17 5.14 -10.10
N TYR A 645 -24.17 5.75 -11.30
CA TYR A 645 -24.27 5.00 -12.54
C TYR A 645 -22.92 4.35 -12.88
N GLY A 646 -22.93 3.07 -13.14
CA GLY A 646 -21.76 2.26 -13.52
C GLY A 646 -21.98 0.80 -13.18
N TRP A 647 -21.01 -0.03 -13.49
CA TRP A 647 -21.06 -1.44 -13.13
C TRP A 647 -20.91 -1.57 -11.61
N GLN A 648 -21.99 -1.89 -10.94
CA GLN A 648 -22.02 -2.03 -9.49
C GLN A 648 -21.61 -3.44 -9.06
N SER A 649 -22.17 -4.42 -9.74
CA SER A 649 -21.94 -5.83 -9.54
C SER A 649 -21.65 -6.50 -10.87
N PHE A 650 -20.86 -7.55 -10.87
CA PHE A 650 -20.56 -8.27 -12.11
C PHE A 650 -20.39 -9.77 -11.89
N PHE A 651 -20.55 -10.53 -12.97
CA PHE A 651 -20.23 -11.94 -13.04
C PHE A 651 -19.50 -12.24 -14.35
N ASN A 652 -18.39 -12.96 -14.26
CA ASN A 652 -17.62 -13.31 -15.45
C ASN A 652 -18.19 -14.57 -16.09
N LEU A 653 -18.73 -14.43 -17.31
CA LEU A 653 -19.40 -15.51 -18.03
C LEU A 653 -18.47 -16.68 -18.42
N SER A 654 -17.16 -16.48 -18.42
CA SER A 654 -16.21 -17.58 -18.65
C SER A 654 -16.21 -18.63 -17.52
N ARG A 655 -16.84 -18.33 -16.37
CA ARG A 655 -17.08 -19.31 -15.30
C ARG A 655 -18.18 -20.31 -15.61
N VAL A 656 -19.03 -20.03 -16.59
CA VAL A 656 -20.10 -20.93 -17.01
C VAL A 656 -19.63 -21.75 -18.22
N ALA A 657 -19.81 -23.06 -18.17
CA ALA A 657 -19.52 -23.96 -19.27
C ALA A 657 -20.69 -23.95 -20.25
N PHE A 658 -20.66 -23.02 -21.20
CA PHE A 658 -21.66 -22.93 -22.26
C PHE A 658 -21.43 -23.95 -23.38
N ARG A 659 -22.50 -24.41 -24.02
CA ARG A 659 -22.40 -25.22 -25.24
C ARG A 659 -22.16 -24.30 -26.45
N PRO A 660 -21.20 -24.61 -27.36
CA PRO A 660 -20.91 -23.78 -28.52
C PRO A 660 -22.17 -23.63 -29.46
N GLY A 661 -22.37 -22.40 -29.92
CA GLY A 661 -23.44 -22.09 -30.87
C GLY A 661 -24.85 -22.09 -30.30
N LYS A 662 -25.00 -22.13 -28.99
CA LYS A 662 -26.29 -22.04 -28.29
C LYS A 662 -26.54 -20.65 -27.76
N LYS A 663 -27.82 -20.29 -27.63
CA LYS A 663 -28.27 -19.05 -27.00
C LYS A 663 -28.79 -19.35 -25.58
N TYR A 664 -28.68 -18.36 -24.74
CA TYR A 664 -29.04 -18.46 -23.33
C TYR A 664 -29.88 -17.27 -22.90
N ARG A 665 -30.92 -17.55 -22.09
CA ARG A 665 -31.74 -16.54 -21.44
C ARG A 665 -31.18 -16.23 -20.07
N LEU A 666 -31.02 -14.93 -19.75
CA LEU A 666 -30.73 -14.44 -18.43
C LEU A 666 -32.03 -14.02 -17.75
N SER A 667 -32.28 -14.56 -16.56
CA SER A 667 -33.33 -14.12 -15.64
C SER A 667 -32.71 -13.76 -14.30
N ILE A 668 -33.22 -12.72 -13.64
CA ILE A 668 -32.72 -12.17 -12.38
C ILE A 668 -33.81 -12.27 -11.34
N ARG A 669 -33.56 -12.87 -10.19
CA ARG A 669 -34.45 -12.83 -9.05
C ARG A 669 -34.11 -11.62 -8.18
N CYS A 670 -34.94 -10.59 -8.26
CA CYS A 670 -34.67 -9.32 -7.61
C CYS A 670 -35.93 -8.61 -7.10
N ARG A 671 -35.72 -7.63 -6.22
CA ARG A 671 -36.70 -6.67 -5.74
C ARG A 671 -36.08 -5.27 -5.63
N ALA A 672 -36.89 -4.24 -5.50
CA ALA A 672 -36.41 -2.89 -5.27
C ALA A 672 -37.31 -2.11 -4.28
N ASP A 673 -36.68 -1.27 -3.47
CA ASP A 673 -37.37 -0.30 -2.60
C ASP A 673 -37.68 0.97 -3.42
N LEU A 674 -38.85 0.96 -4.07
CA LEU A 674 -39.24 1.96 -5.08
C LEU A 674 -39.77 3.26 -4.44
N THR A 675 -39.49 4.37 -5.11
CA THR A 675 -39.97 5.71 -4.70
C THR A 675 -41.25 6.17 -5.45
N GLY A 676 -41.68 5.41 -6.47
CA GLY A 676 -42.80 5.77 -7.32
C GLY A 676 -42.44 6.58 -8.57
N VAL A 677 -41.18 6.98 -8.72
CA VAL A 677 -40.69 7.66 -9.94
C VAL A 677 -40.51 6.65 -11.07
N ASP A 678 -41.09 6.93 -12.24
CA ASP A 678 -40.98 6.07 -13.42
C ASP A 678 -39.66 6.33 -14.16
N ALA A 679 -38.62 5.60 -13.76
CA ALA A 679 -37.29 5.59 -14.39
C ALA A 679 -36.68 4.19 -14.33
N PRO A 680 -35.69 3.88 -15.19
CA PRO A 680 -34.98 2.60 -15.13
C PRO A 680 -34.32 2.43 -13.77
N VAL A 681 -34.49 1.26 -13.13
CA VAL A 681 -33.89 0.96 -11.81
C VAL A 681 -32.65 0.08 -11.97
N LEU A 682 -32.64 -0.89 -12.85
CA LEU A 682 -31.54 -1.83 -13.08
C LEU A 682 -31.23 -1.94 -14.56
N GLU A 683 -29.97 -1.95 -14.93
CA GLU A 683 -29.48 -2.14 -16.28
C GLU A 683 -28.52 -3.35 -16.30
N PRO A 684 -29.03 -4.57 -16.39
CA PRO A 684 -28.19 -5.73 -16.67
C PRO A 684 -27.64 -5.63 -18.09
N ASN A 685 -26.35 -5.88 -18.25
CA ASN A 685 -25.72 -5.85 -19.56
C ASN A 685 -24.57 -6.86 -19.64
N ILE A 686 -24.27 -7.30 -20.85
CA ILE A 686 -23.07 -8.07 -21.15
C ILE A 686 -22.11 -7.14 -21.88
N TYR A 687 -20.88 -7.02 -21.37
CA TYR A 687 -19.80 -6.31 -22.02
C TYR A 687 -18.76 -7.30 -22.55
N ASP A 688 -18.40 -7.15 -23.80
CA ASP A 688 -17.38 -7.94 -24.49
C ASP A 688 -16.08 -7.14 -24.55
N PHE A 689 -15.08 -7.57 -23.78
CA PHE A 689 -13.79 -6.89 -23.67
C PHE A 689 -12.95 -7.00 -24.95
N GLY A 690 -13.12 -8.09 -25.73
CA GLY A 690 -12.43 -8.28 -27.00
C GLY A 690 -12.97 -7.35 -28.08
N ALA A 691 -14.30 -7.32 -28.23
CA ALA A 691 -14.99 -6.49 -29.23
C ALA A 691 -15.26 -5.04 -28.73
N LYS A 692 -15.02 -4.73 -27.45
CA LYS A 692 -15.28 -3.42 -26.79
C LYS A 692 -16.71 -2.92 -27.02
N LYS A 693 -17.70 -3.78 -26.90
CA LYS A 693 -19.12 -3.48 -27.11
C LYS A 693 -20.04 -4.22 -26.16
N TYR A 694 -21.29 -3.83 -26.14
CA TYR A 694 -22.37 -4.48 -25.42
C TYR A 694 -23.20 -5.38 -26.36
N PRO A 695 -22.96 -6.71 -26.42
CA PRO A 695 -23.79 -7.62 -27.20
C PRO A 695 -25.21 -7.75 -26.66
N ALA A 696 -25.43 -7.55 -25.37
CA ALA A 696 -26.74 -7.54 -24.75
C ALA A 696 -26.84 -6.47 -23.67
N LYS A 697 -27.97 -5.76 -23.61
CA LYS A 697 -28.22 -4.69 -22.63
C LYS A 697 -29.73 -4.38 -22.60
N VAL A 698 -30.26 -4.20 -21.39
CA VAL A 698 -31.66 -3.81 -21.20
C VAL A 698 -31.82 -2.89 -19.99
N ASN A 699 -32.78 -1.98 -20.02
CA ASN A 699 -33.22 -1.23 -18.86
C ASN A 699 -34.48 -1.87 -18.27
N LEU A 700 -34.44 -2.20 -16.98
CA LEU A 700 -35.57 -2.71 -16.21
C LEU A 700 -36.15 -1.59 -15.34
N PHE A 701 -37.48 -1.42 -15.39
CA PHE A 701 -38.19 -0.34 -14.72
C PHE A 701 -38.90 -0.83 -13.45
N GLY A 702 -38.91 0.00 -12.43
CA GLY A 702 -39.72 -0.19 -11.23
C GLY A 702 -41.22 -0.14 -11.55
N ASN A 703 -42.02 -0.89 -10.79
CA ASN A 703 -43.48 -1.04 -10.96
C ASN A 703 -43.95 -1.67 -12.28
N ARG A 704 -43.07 -1.84 -13.25
CA ARG A 704 -43.39 -2.55 -14.51
C ARG A 704 -42.79 -3.95 -14.52
N GLN A 705 -41.53 -4.11 -14.08
CA GLN A 705 -40.77 -5.35 -14.16
C GLN A 705 -40.19 -5.74 -12.80
N ILE A 706 -39.75 -4.77 -11.98
CA ILE A 706 -39.17 -5.01 -10.66
C ILE A 706 -40.11 -4.42 -9.60
N GLY A 707 -40.62 -5.26 -8.72
CA GLY A 707 -41.52 -4.87 -7.61
C GLY A 707 -40.81 -4.81 -6.25
N ALA A 708 -41.59 -4.59 -5.19
CA ALA A 708 -41.12 -4.59 -3.81
C ALA A 708 -40.87 -5.99 -3.24
N GLU A 709 -41.38 -7.03 -3.88
CA GLU A 709 -41.16 -8.44 -3.52
C GLU A 709 -40.27 -9.13 -4.56
N TYR A 710 -39.54 -10.16 -4.13
CA TYR A 710 -38.68 -10.93 -5.04
C TYR A 710 -39.50 -11.64 -6.11
N ALA A 711 -39.14 -11.39 -7.35
CA ALA A 711 -39.69 -12.05 -8.53
C ALA A 711 -38.59 -12.33 -9.55
N TRP A 712 -38.78 -13.35 -10.37
CA TRP A 712 -37.95 -13.60 -11.52
C TRP A 712 -38.29 -12.59 -12.63
N VAL A 713 -37.29 -11.86 -13.09
CA VAL A 713 -37.40 -10.89 -14.18
C VAL A 713 -36.50 -11.36 -15.32
N GLU A 714 -37.08 -11.61 -16.48
CA GLU A 714 -36.29 -11.90 -17.68
C GLU A 714 -35.58 -10.62 -18.16
N ALA A 715 -34.26 -10.71 -18.33
CA ALA A 715 -33.45 -9.60 -18.80
C ALA A 715 -33.30 -9.63 -20.32
N PHE A 716 -32.63 -10.64 -20.85
CA PHE A 716 -32.38 -10.79 -22.28
C PHE A 716 -31.94 -12.21 -22.67
N VAL A 717 -31.92 -12.47 -23.98
CA VAL A 717 -31.27 -13.65 -24.56
C VAL A 717 -29.93 -13.22 -25.18
N PHE A 718 -28.89 -14.02 -24.98
CA PHE A 718 -27.55 -13.72 -25.49
C PHE A 718 -26.86 -14.98 -26.03
N GLU A 719 -25.82 -14.76 -26.82
CA GLU A 719 -24.89 -15.77 -27.28
C GLU A 719 -23.57 -15.62 -26.56
N PRO A 720 -23.08 -16.62 -25.80
CA PRO A 720 -21.86 -16.53 -25.03
C PRO A 720 -20.62 -16.36 -25.90
N GLY A 721 -19.73 -15.47 -25.51
CA GLY A 721 -18.44 -15.23 -26.11
C GLY A 721 -17.28 -15.34 -25.08
N PRO A 722 -16.05 -15.50 -25.57
CA PRO A 722 -14.90 -15.85 -24.71
C PRO A 722 -14.46 -14.75 -23.74
N ALA A 723 -14.74 -13.50 -24.02
CA ALA A 723 -14.28 -12.36 -23.23
C ALA A 723 -15.45 -11.51 -22.67
N GLN A 724 -16.55 -12.17 -22.30
CA GLN A 724 -17.77 -11.50 -21.89
C GLN A 724 -17.96 -11.51 -20.37
N GLN A 725 -18.45 -10.38 -19.87
CA GLN A 725 -18.80 -10.16 -18.48
C GLN A 725 -20.24 -9.68 -18.37
N LEU A 726 -21.02 -10.32 -17.51
CA LEU A 726 -22.34 -9.85 -17.11
C LEU A 726 -22.16 -8.77 -16.04
N ASN A 727 -22.79 -7.62 -16.23
CA ASN A 727 -22.73 -6.52 -15.28
C ASN A 727 -24.13 -6.09 -14.88
N PHE A 728 -24.26 -5.62 -13.65
CA PHE A 728 -25.44 -4.99 -13.11
C PHE A 728 -25.11 -3.53 -12.82
N SER A 729 -25.70 -2.63 -13.62
CA SER A 729 -25.64 -1.19 -13.40
C SER A 729 -26.98 -0.70 -12.88
N ILE A 730 -26.99 0.39 -12.11
CA ILE A 730 -28.25 1.09 -11.85
C ILE A 730 -28.76 1.72 -13.16
N GLY A 731 -30.07 1.79 -13.33
CA GLY A 731 -30.66 2.32 -14.55
C GLY A 731 -30.24 3.79 -14.78
N TRP A 732 -29.91 4.08 -16.04
CA TRP A 732 -29.48 5.43 -16.43
C TRP A 732 -30.66 6.38 -16.57
N TRP A 733 -30.72 7.43 -15.76
CA TRP A 733 -31.84 8.36 -15.78
C TRP A 733 -31.48 9.81 -16.17
N ASP A 734 -30.24 10.32 -15.91
CA ASP A 734 -29.87 11.75 -16.10
C ASP A 734 -28.56 11.95 -16.91
N LYS A 735 -28.01 10.96 -17.55
CA LYS A 735 -26.71 11.04 -18.27
C LYS A 735 -25.52 11.56 -17.42
N LYS A 736 -25.67 11.69 -16.10
CA LYS A 736 -24.63 12.10 -15.18
C LYS A 736 -24.15 10.92 -14.36
N ARG A 737 -22.86 10.64 -14.41
CA ARG A 737 -22.25 9.48 -13.78
C ARG A 737 -22.47 9.38 -12.27
N TRP A 738 -22.65 10.50 -11.61
CA TRP A 738 -22.72 10.60 -10.14
C TRP A 738 -24.08 11.06 -9.62
N ALA A 739 -25.11 11.13 -10.47
CA ALA A 739 -26.43 11.50 -10.05
C ALA A 739 -27.15 10.31 -9.39
N ARG A 740 -27.79 10.56 -8.24
CA ARG A 740 -28.64 9.54 -7.60
C ARG A 740 -29.83 9.22 -8.49
N ASN A 741 -30.13 7.93 -8.66
CA ASN A 741 -31.34 7.53 -9.36
C ASN A 741 -32.55 7.73 -8.46
N PRO A 742 -33.54 8.56 -8.86
CA PRO A 742 -34.69 8.86 -8.01
C PRO A 742 -35.75 7.76 -7.94
N ALA A 743 -35.67 6.73 -8.80
CA ALA A 743 -36.71 5.70 -8.90
C ALA A 743 -36.71 4.71 -7.73
N PHE A 744 -35.63 4.62 -6.99
CA PHE A 744 -35.48 3.65 -5.90
C PHE A 744 -34.48 4.13 -4.84
N THR A 745 -34.48 3.50 -3.68
CA THR A 745 -33.48 3.70 -2.62
C THR A 745 -32.48 2.55 -2.56
N SER A 746 -32.94 1.31 -2.82
CA SER A 746 -32.06 0.15 -2.96
C SER A 746 -32.67 -0.90 -3.91
N ILE A 747 -31.80 -1.68 -4.55
CA ILE A 747 -32.12 -2.90 -5.29
C ILE A 747 -31.51 -4.06 -4.55
N HIS A 748 -32.23 -5.17 -4.50
CA HIS A 748 -31.75 -6.42 -3.92
C HIS A 748 -31.79 -7.50 -5.00
N ILE A 749 -30.63 -8.09 -5.29
CA ILE A 749 -30.49 -9.23 -6.20
C ILE A 749 -30.22 -10.46 -5.33
N ASP A 750 -31.09 -11.44 -5.43
CA ASP A 750 -31.01 -12.71 -4.72
C ASP A 750 -30.12 -13.70 -5.52
N CYS A 751 -30.54 -14.04 -6.71
CA CYS A 751 -29.78 -14.91 -7.60
C CYS A 751 -30.09 -14.61 -9.08
N ILE A 752 -29.30 -15.19 -9.99
CA ILE A 752 -29.58 -15.17 -11.42
C ILE A 752 -29.72 -16.59 -11.95
N ARG A 753 -30.49 -16.73 -13.01
CA ARG A 753 -30.65 -17.98 -13.76
C ARG A 753 -30.27 -17.78 -15.22
N ILE A 754 -29.43 -18.68 -15.69
CA ILE A 754 -29.03 -18.74 -17.11
C ILE A 754 -29.55 -20.07 -17.68
N GLU A 755 -30.40 -19.99 -18.65
CA GLU A 755 -31.10 -21.15 -19.26
C GLU A 755 -30.78 -21.20 -20.75
N GLU A 756 -30.45 -22.40 -21.27
CA GLU A 756 -30.36 -22.61 -22.69
C GLU A 756 -31.75 -22.45 -23.36
N VAL A 757 -31.78 -21.69 -24.45
CA VAL A 757 -32.99 -21.51 -25.26
C VAL A 757 -32.77 -22.07 -26.67
N GLU A 758 -33.86 -22.56 -27.32
CA GLU A 758 -33.82 -23.11 -28.67
C GLU A 758 -33.41 -22.10 -29.74
#